data_4a3b459d3fd04184ba6325afa99d30a1
#
_entry.id   4a3b459d3fd04184ba6325afa99d30a1
#
_cell.length_a   1.000
_cell.length_b   1.000
_cell.length_c   1.000
_cell.angle_alpha   90.00
_cell.angle_beta   90.00
_cell.angle_gamma   90.00
#
_symmetry.space_group_name_H-M   'P 1'
#
loop_
_entity.id
_entity.type
_entity.pdbx_description
1 polymer ?
#
loop_
_entity_poly.entity_id
_entity_poly.type
_entity_poly.pdbx_seq_one_letter_code
_entity_poly.pdbx_strand_id
1 'polypeptide(L)'
;MAEHHARAIAGTTTPARLIAVADPSEVGRTSIQQIAPEARAYASFAELLRGEQPDVVHIVTPLDTHFQLAREALEAGCHVYIEKPVVERGAEMAELTRLARERKRTICAGHQLLFEAPALTAFELLPAIGRVCHIESYFAFRPSRRTAAGRVALRADLQLLDILPHPVYLLLHFLEACAPGAIDGGPVALSVGNDGTVHGILRRGAVSGTLTVTLTGRPVDSYVRVVGTNGSIHADFVRSTVQRQIGPGSSAIDKILIPYRLARQLVGGTTGALFRRFARGQRSYPGLTELFEAYYRSIRTGGPAPISEATIDETVRVCEHVREAIAGLATETAPASRRPAGPTVLLTGGTGFLGRAVARELSAVGCTVRVMARRAPAPWDRAPGVEYQVGDLNQAGLREALEGCDLVIHAAAETAGGWPEHEANSIGATEQVLRSAAAAGVRRVIHVSSLAVLSSSRGGSIDENTPLLADSRSAGPYVWGKLESERLVDHLATELGLAVRVVRPGAIIDYQSFDPPGRLGKRLGNIFVAVGSPRDQLGVVDLDFAARTLAALAMDFEQAPMKLNLLDPVLPTKAALLARLRQANPDLTVLWLPMWVLRPLSALAIGLQKVLKPGGKAIDVAKVFRVDHYDTGLSARLARSLETPR
;
A
#
# COMPACT_ATOMS: atom_id res chain seq x y z
N MET A 1 10.20 11.98 9.60
CA MET A 1 11.65 11.65 9.68
C MET A 1 12.41 12.64 10.54
N ALA A 2 12.31 13.96 10.32
CA ALA A 2 13.10 14.96 11.04
C ALA A 2 13.13 14.78 12.58
N GLU A 3 12.01 14.48 13.23
CA GLU A 3 11.98 14.20 14.67
C GLU A 3 12.80 12.96 15.08
N HIS A 4 12.82 11.92 14.24
CA HIS A 4 13.65 10.73 14.49
C HIS A 4 15.12 11.07 14.39
N HIS A 5 15.50 11.92 13.42
CA HIS A 5 16.86 12.45 13.30
C HIS A 5 17.25 13.26 14.52
N ALA A 6 16.43 14.21 14.94
CA ALA A 6 16.72 15.04 16.12
C ALA A 6 16.96 14.19 17.37
N ARG A 7 16.13 13.16 17.60
CA ARG A 7 16.32 12.22 18.72
C ARG A 7 17.56 11.34 18.55
N ALA A 8 17.84 10.89 17.33
CA ALA A 8 19.01 10.06 17.06
C ALA A 8 20.33 10.86 17.23
N ILE A 9 20.37 12.12 16.80
CA ILE A 9 21.50 13.05 17.03
C ILE A 9 21.75 13.21 18.53
N ALA A 10 20.70 13.46 19.31
CA ALA A 10 20.80 13.58 20.76
C ALA A 10 21.26 12.26 21.46
N GLY A 11 21.08 11.12 20.81
CA GLY A 11 21.47 9.79 21.30
C GLY A 11 22.89 9.36 20.93
N THR A 12 23.65 10.13 20.14
CA THR A 12 25.02 9.78 19.76
C THR A 12 26.01 9.99 20.92
N THR A 13 27.01 9.12 21.02
CA THR A 13 28.12 9.29 21.97
C THR A 13 29.21 10.21 21.45
N THR A 14 29.38 10.28 20.13
CA THR A 14 30.21 11.30 19.48
C THR A 14 29.52 12.67 19.63
N PRO A 15 30.16 13.67 20.27
CA PRO A 15 29.52 14.95 20.52
C PRO A 15 29.01 15.61 19.23
N ALA A 16 27.71 15.77 19.14
CA ALA A 16 27.00 16.48 18.08
C ALA A 16 25.88 17.33 18.67
N ARG A 17 25.61 18.46 18.08
CA ARG A 17 24.56 19.38 18.51
C ARG A 17 23.69 19.82 17.33
N LEU A 18 22.39 19.70 17.45
CA LEU A 18 21.45 20.27 16.49
C LEU A 18 21.33 21.77 16.74
N ILE A 19 21.96 22.59 15.88
CA ILE A 19 22.04 24.03 16.04
C ILE A 19 20.91 24.78 15.35
N ALA A 20 20.34 24.20 14.27
CA ALA A 20 19.32 24.87 13.48
C ALA A 20 18.39 23.87 12.78
N VAL A 21 17.19 24.33 12.46
CA VAL A 21 16.20 23.64 11.62
C VAL A 21 15.65 24.60 10.57
N ALA A 22 15.56 24.14 9.31
CA ALA A 22 14.88 24.84 8.23
C ALA A 22 13.69 23.99 7.75
N ASP A 23 12.50 24.57 7.77
CA ASP A 23 11.27 23.98 7.24
C ASP A 23 10.30 25.11 6.86
N PRO A 24 9.68 25.12 5.66
CA PRO A 24 8.66 26.12 5.31
C PRO A 24 7.48 26.12 6.29
N SER A 25 7.13 24.98 6.88
CA SER A 25 6.05 24.83 7.84
C SER A 25 6.48 25.24 9.25
N GLU A 26 5.75 26.17 9.87
CA GLU A 26 5.95 26.53 11.26
C GLU A 26 5.74 25.34 12.21
N VAL A 27 4.75 24.49 11.90
CA VAL A 27 4.49 23.26 12.67
C VAL A 27 5.69 22.32 12.64
N GLY A 28 6.33 22.16 11.46
CA GLY A 28 7.55 21.38 11.31
C GLY A 28 8.69 21.93 12.18
N ARG A 29 8.95 23.24 12.12
CA ARG A 29 9.97 23.90 12.94
C ARG A 29 9.73 23.74 14.44
N THR A 30 8.50 23.99 14.87
CA THR A 30 8.09 23.88 16.29
C THR A 30 8.23 22.46 16.82
N SER A 31 7.90 21.43 16.01
CA SER A 31 8.06 20.02 16.42
C SER A 31 9.52 19.66 16.71
N ILE A 32 10.46 20.20 15.93
CA ILE A 32 11.89 19.97 16.17
C ILE A 32 12.39 20.76 17.38
N GLN A 33 11.96 22.00 17.56
CA GLN A 33 12.34 22.80 18.73
C GLN A 33 11.81 22.21 20.05
N GLN A 34 10.71 21.43 20.04
CA GLN A 34 10.28 20.67 21.22
C GLN A 34 11.28 19.59 21.64
N ILE A 35 12.06 19.06 20.69
CA ILE A 35 13.09 18.03 20.93
C ILE A 35 14.45 18.67 21.21
N ALA A 36 14.76 19.75 20.49
CA ALA A 36 16.01 20.51 20.58
C ALA A 36 15.69 22.01 20.76
N PRO A 37 15.36 22.46 21.98
CA PRO A 37 14.92 23.84 22.24
C PRO A 37 15.93 24.93 21.86
N GLU A 38 17.22 24.58 21.85
CA GLU A 38 18.31 25.50 21.49
C GLU A 38 18.47 25.68 19.98
N ALA A 39 17.81 24.84 19.14
CA ALA A 39 17.92 24.93 17.69
C ALA A 39 17.19 26.17 17.16
N ARG A 40 17.90 26.99 16.39
CA ARG A 40 17.30 28.15 15.72
C ARG A 40 16.45 27.70 14.54
N ALA A 41 15.30 28.35 14.37
CA ALA A 41 14.32 28.01 13.34
C ALA A 41 14.40 29.01 12.17
N TYR A 42 14.44 28.47 10.94
CA TYR A 42 14.49 29.23 9.70
C TYR A 42 13.37 28.78 8.78
N ALA A 43 12.78 29.70 8.02
CA ALA A 43 11.73 29.38 7.06
C ALA A 43 12.26 28.75 5.77
N SER A 44 13.53 28.98 5.45
CA SER A 44 14.19 28.42 4.27
C SER A 44 15.62 27.97 4.55
N PHE A 45 16.11 27.03 3.73
CA PHE A 45 17.48 26.55 3.83
C PHE A 45 18.51 27.65 3.52
N ALA A 46 18.22 28.53 2.57
CA ALA A 46 19.06 29.66 2.24
C ALA A 46 19.23 30.66 3.41
N GLU A 47 18.17 30.87 4.21
CA GLU A 47 18.24 31.66 5.43
C GLU A 47 19.10 30.98 6.50
N LEU A 48 18.96 29.66 6.67
CA LEU A 48 19.78 28.89 7.58
C LEU A 48 21.27 29.02 7.24
N LEU A 49 21.66 28.83 5.98
CA LEU A 49 23.06 28.92 5.55
C LEU A 49 23.65 30.34 5.68
N ARG A 50 22.81 31.38 5.62
CA ARG A 50 23.26 32.76 5.89
C ARG A 50 23.45 33.06 7.37
N GLY A 51 22.64 32.44 8.22
CA GLY A 51 22.65 32.68 9.67
C GLY A 51 23.55 31.75 10.48
N GLU A 52 23.88 30.58 9.90
CA GLU A 52 24.59 29.50 10.58
C GLU A 52 25.73 28.96 9.71
N GLN A 53 26.70 28.33 10.39
CA GLN A 53 27.80 27.60 9.73
C GLN A 53 27.80 26.14 10.25
N PRO A 54 26.85 25.27 9.81
CA PRO A 54 26.82 23.92 10.26
C PRO A 54 27.95 23.08 9.66
N ASP A 55 28.56 22.20 10.46
CA ASP A 55 29.54 21.23 9.94
C ASP A 55 28.85 20.17 9.08
N VAL A 56 27.60 19.80 9.45
CA VAL A 56 26.81 18.73 8.81
C VAL A 56 25.38 19.20 8.58
N VAL A 57 24.86 18.96 7.38
CA VAL A 57 23.45 19.16 7.04
C VAL A 57 22.75 17.82 6.88
N HIS A 58 21.62 17.62 7.57
CA HIS A 58 20.74 16.47 7.37
C HIS A 58 19.57 16.85 6.47
N ILE A 59 19.49 16.27 5.28
CA ILE A 59 18.42 16.49 4.31
C ILE A 59 17.38 15.37 4.49
N VAL A 60 16.19 15.75 4.97
CA VAL A 60 15.06 14.85 5.27
C VAL A 60 13.76 15.34 4.63
N THR A 61 13.90 16.04 3.54
CA THR A 61 12.85 16.67 2.73
C THR A 61 12.28 15.68 1.69
N PRO A 62 11.30 16.05 0.84
CA PRO A 62 10.92 15.25 -0.31
C PRO A 62 12.06 15.07 -1.32
N LEU A 63 12.07 13.89 -1.98
CA LEU A 63 13.14 13.45 -2.88
C LEU A 63 13.51 14.47 -3.97
N ASP A 64 12.53 15.13 -4.55
CA ASP A 64 12.69 16.15 -5.61
C ASP A 64 13.51 17.36 -5.18
N THR A 65 13.70 17.56 -3.88
CA THR A 65 14.52 18.66 -3.32
C THR A 65 15.92 18.22 -2.92
N HIS A 66 16.20 16.93 -2.83
CA HIS A 66 17.44 16.39 -2.27
C HIS A 66 18.69 16.88 -3.02
N PHE A 67 18.68 16.78 -4.36
CA PHE A 67 19.82 17.17 -5.18
C PHE A 67 20.20 18.63 -4.98
N GLN A 68 19.21 19.53 -5.07
CA GLN A 68 19.48 20.97 -4.95
C GLN A 68 19.99 21.35 -3.56
N LEU A 69 19.35 20.86 -2.51
CA LEU A 69 19.75 21.16 -1.13
C LEU A 69 21.12 20.55 -0.79
N ALA A 70 21.44 19.35 -1.29
CA ALA A 70 22.74 18.73 -1.09
C ALA A 70 23.86 19.52 -1.79
N ARG A 71 23.60 20.00 -3.01
CA ARG A 71 24.52 20.84 -3.75
C ARG A 71 24.81 22.14 -3.00
N GLU A 72 23.78 22.86 -2.57
CA GLU A 72 23.91 24.10 -1.80
C GLU A 72 24.68 23.89 -0.49
N ALA A 73 24.42 22.80 0.23
CA ALA A 73 25.12 22.45 1.45
C ALA A 73 26.64 22.18 1.20
N LEU A 74 26.97 21.41 0.16
CA LEU A 74 28.35 21.12 -0.23
C LEU A 74 29.08 22.38 -0.69
N GLU A 75 28.41 23.24 -1.48
CA GLU A 75 28.96 24.54 -1.90
C GLU A 75 29.29 25.45 -0.70
N ALA A 76 28.42 25.42 0.33
CA ALA A 76 28.65 26.13 1.60
C ALA A 76 29.71 25.47 2.49
N GLY A 77 30.30 24.34 2.07
CA GLY A 77 31.35 23.65 2.79
C GLY A 77 30.89 22.76 3.93
N CYS A 78 29.63 22.28 3.89
CA CYS A 78 29.10 21.34 4.86
C CYS A 78 29.30 19.89 4.43
N HIS A 79 29.44 18.97 5.37
CA HIS A 79 29.20 17.55 5.14
C HIS A 79 27.68 17.30 5.01
N VAL A 80 27.27 16.31 4.26
CA VAL A 80 25.83 16.11 3.97
C VAL A 80 25.39 14.69 4.28
N TYR A 81 24.35 14.56 5.09
CA TYR A 81 23.55 13.35 5.21
C TYR A 81 22.27 13.52 4.38
N ILE A 82 21.95 12.55 3.53
CA ILE A 82 20.77 12.60 2.66
C ILE A 82 19.91 11.36 2.93
N GLU A 83 18.63 11.57 3.24
CA GLU A 83 17.68 10.46 3.35
C GLU A 83 17.52 9.70 2.04
N LYS A 84 17.16 8.43 2.19
CA LYS A 84 16.84 7.58 1.03
C LYS A 84 15.44 7.93 0.46
N PRO A 85 15.26 7.83 -0.86
CA PRO A 85 16.27 7.72 -1.93
C PRO A 85 17.16 8.96 -1.97
N VAL A 86 18.48 8.79 -2.20
CA VAL A 86 19.44 9.91 -2.11
C VAL A 86 19.17 10.98 -3.16
N VAL A 87 19.11 10.57 -4.43
CA VAL A 87 18.70 11.39 -5.58
C VAL A 87 17.96 10.51 -6.59
N GLU A 88 17.39 11.13 -7.63
CA GLU A 88 16.64 10.39 -8.65
C GLU A 88 17.50 9.77 -9.74
N ARG A 89 18.61 10.41 -10.10
CA ARG A 89 19.44 10.07 -11.26
C ARG A 89 20.89 9.87 -10.91
N GLY A 90 21.56 8.93 -11.58
CA GLY A 90 22.98 8.69 -11.44
C GLY A 90 23.82 9.92 -11.81
N ALA A 91 23.40 10.71 -12.79
CA ALA A 91 24.07 11.96 -13.14
C ALA A 91 24.09 12.99 -11.99
N GLU A 92 22.98 13.10 -11.24
CA GLU A 92 22.88 13.96 -10.05
C GLU A 92 23.84 13.48 -8.95
N MET A 93 23.88 12.14 -8.72
CA MET A 93 24.80 11.57 -7.74
C MET A 93 26.27 11.80 -8.12
N ALA A 94 26.62 11.63 -9.40
CA ALA A 94 27.96 11.87 -9.91
C ALA A 94 28.40 13.33 -9.70
N GLU A 95 27.50 14.31 -9.91
CA GLU A 95 27.76 15.73 -9.65
C GLU A 95 28.02 15.99 -8.16
N LEU A 96 27.15 15.47 -7.28
CA LEU A 96 27.31 15.62 -5.83
C LEU A 96 28.63 15.00 -5.34
N THR A 97 28.97 13.80 -5.84
CA THR A 97 30.23 13.12 -5.49
C THR A 97 31.45 13.94 -5.93
N ARG A 98 31.43 14.48 -7.14
CA ARG A 98 32.49 15.37 -7.64
C ARG A 98 32.64 16.59 -6.74
N LEU A 99 31.52 17.26 -6.44
CA LEU A 99 31.52 18.48 -5.61
C LEU A 99 32.00 18.19 -4.17
N ALA A 100 31.57 17.08 -3.59
CA ALA A 100 32.02 16.67 -2.25
C ALA A 100 33.54 16.46 -2.20
N ARG A 101 34.12 15.82 -3.21
CA ARG A 101 35.57 15.62 -3.33
C ARG A 101 36.30 16.96 -3.49
N GLU A 102 35.80 17.85 -4.35
CA GLU A 102 36.39 19.19 -4.55
C GLU A 102 36.39 20.03 -3.27
N ARG A 103 35.31 19.93 -2.50
CA ARG A 103 35.15 20.66 -1.22
C ARG A 103 35.75 19.93 -0.03
N LYS A 104 36.31 18.72 -0.22
CA LYS A 104 36.82 17.84 0.86
C LYS A 104 35.75 17.58 1.91
N ARG A 105 34.54 17.30 1.46
CA ARG A 105 33.36 16.95 2.29
C ARG A 105 32.90 15.53 1.97
N THR A 106 32.13 14.97 2.86
CA THR A 106 31.58 13.60 2.72
C THR A 106 30.07 13.63 2.56
N ILE A 107 29.58 12.69 1.77
CA ILE A 107 28.15 12.39 1.66
C ILE A 107 27.89 11.10 2.43
N CYS A 108 26.83 11.07 3.22
CA CYS A 108 26.33 9.88 3.88
C CYS A 108 24.87 9.65 3.46
N ALA A 109 24.56 8.47 2.97
CA ALA A 109 23.21 8.09 2.59
C ALA A 109 22.41 7.50 3.77
N GLY A 110 21.10 7.66 3.78
CA GLY A 110 20.17 7.10 4.77
C GLY A 110 20.02 5.58 4.70
N HIS A 111 21.13 4.84 4.66
CA HIS A 111 21.17 3.38 4.54
C HIS A 111 21.19 2.71 5.93
N GLN A 112 20.23 3.06 6.80
CA GLN A 112 20.22 2.68 8.22
C GLN A 112 20.16 1.17 8.46
N LEU A 113 19.56 0.36 7.55
CA LEU A 113 19.48 -1.10 7.76
C LEU A 113 20.86 -1.77 7.81
N LEU A 114 21.90 -1.15 7.23
CA LEU A 114 23.29 -1.63 7.32
C LEU A 114 23.82 -1.59 8.77
N PHE A 115 23.25 -0.73 9.60
CA PHE A 115 23.62 -0.50 11.00
C PHE A 115 22.65 -1.16 11.99
N GLU A 116 21.68 -1.92 11.48
CA GLU A 116 20.82 -2.75 12.32
C GLU A 116 21.52 -4.05 12.75
N ALA A 117 21.16 -4.54 13.92
CA ALA A 117 21.75 -5.75 14.48
C ALA A 117 21.78 -6.97 13.52
N PRO A 118 20.74 -7.24 12.69
CA PRO A 118 20.81 -8.33 11.72
C PRO A 118 21.92 -8.18 10.69
N ALA A 119 22.12 -6.96 10.14
CA ALA A 119 23.17 -6.69 9.18
C ALA A 119 24.56 -6.81 9.81
N LEU A 120 24.79 -6.13 10.93
CA LEU A 120 26.06 -6.15 11.65
C LEU A 120 26.45 -7.57 12.05
N THR A 121 25.54 -8.33 12.63
CA THR A 121 25.79 -9.74 13.00
C THR A 121 26.06 -10.61 11.78
N ALA A 122 25.35 -10.40 10.66
CA ALA A 122 25.60 -11.14 9.43
C ALA A 122 27.00 -10.86 8.88
N PHE A 123 27.46 -9.61 8.93
CA PHE A 123 28.82 -9.22 8.54
C PHE A 123 29.90 -9.91 9.41
N GLU A 124 29.72 -9.90 10.71
CA GLU A 124 30.65 -10.58 11.65
C GLU A 124 30.75 -12.09 11.37
N LEU A 125 29.69 -12.70 10.85
CA LEU A 125 29.61 -14.13 10.57
C LEU A 125 30.15 -14.53 9.17
N LEU A 126 30.38 -13.59 8.24
CA LEU A 126 30.86 -13.88 6.89
C LEU A 126 32.10 -14.81 6.85
N PRO A 127 33.14 -14.62 7.68
CA PRO A 127 34.31 -15.49 7.65
C PRO A 127 33.99 -16.96 7.96
N ALA A 128 32.94 -17.24 8.73
CA ALA A 128 32.57 -18.58 9.15
C ALA A 128 31.93 -19.44 8.03
N ILE A 129 31.37 -18.81 7.00
CA ILE A 129 30.71 -19.53 5.89
C ILE A 129 31.63 -19.82 4.68
N GLY A 130 32.90 -19.48 4.81
CA GLY A 130 33.90 -19.66 3.73
C GLY A 130 33.74 -18.65 2.61
N ARG A 131 34.18 -19.00 1.39
CA ARG A 131 34.05 -18.10 0.24
C ARG A 131 32.58 -17.94 -0.16
N VAL A 132 32.07 -16.71 -0.20
CA VAL A 132 30.71 -16.43 -0.61
C VAL A 132 30.52 -16.72 -2.09
N CYS A 133 29.43 -17.39 -2.43
CA CYS A 133 29.05 -17.79 -3.79
C CYS A 133 27.83 -17.03 -4.28
N HIS A 134 26.86 -16.75 -3.37
CA HIS A 134 25.60 -16.14 -3.73
C HIS A 134 25.03 -15.30 -2.58
N ILE A 135 24.37 -14.18 -2.92
CA ILE A 135 23.67 -13.31 -1.98
C ILE A 135 22.27 -13.07 -2.50
N GLU A 136 21.26 -13.27 -1.68
CA GLU A 136 19.86 -13.00 -1.98
C GLU A 136 19.37 -11.86 -1.10
N SER A 137 18.76 -10.83 -1.70
CA SER A 137 18.02 -9.78 -1.00
C SER A 137 16.56 -9.84 -1.41
N TYR A 138 15.69 -10.12 -0.46
CA TYR A 138 14.25 -10.29 -0.68
C TYR A 138 13.45 -9.38 0.23
N PHE A 139 12.56 -8.57 -0.38
CA PHE A 139 11.66 -7.67 0.34
C PHE A 139 10.23 -7.83 -0.18
N ALA A 140 9.33 -8.26 0.71
CA ALA A 140 7.90 -8.31 0.45
C ALA A 140 7.18 -7.37 1.41
N PHE A 141 6.39 -6.43 0.91
CA PHE A 141 5.66 -5.50 1.74
C PHE A 141 4.24 -5.26 1.21
N ARG A 142 3.38 -4.75 2.08
CA ARG A 142 2.01 -4.41 1.72
C ARG A 142 1.91 -2.91 1.49
N PRO A 143 1.50 -2.45 0.28
CA PRO A 143 1.28 -1.05 0.05
C PRO A 143 0.25 -0.47 1.02
N SER A 144 0.57 0.67 1.62
CA SER A 144 -0.35 1.39 2.49
C SER A 144 -1.36 2.16 1.65
N ARG A 145 -2.64 2.15 2.04
CA ARG A 145 -3.68 3.00 1.44
C ARG A 145 -3.76 4.37 2.10
N ARG A 146 -3.31 4.48 3.36
CA ARG A 146 -3.24 5.72 4.14
C ARG A 146 -1.94 5.79 4.92
N THR A 147 -1.42 6.98 5.11
CA THR A 147 -0.29 7.20 6.02
C THR A 147 -0.74 7.09 7.47
N ALA A 148 0.21 6.96 8.41
CA ALA A 148 -0.08 6.99 9.86
C ALA A 148 -0.81 8.27 10.29
N ALA A 149 -0.63 9.39 9.57
CA ALA A 149 -1.34 10.65 9.79
C ALA A 149 -2.71 10.73 9.10
N GLY A 150 -3.24 9.63 8.56
CA GLY A 150 -4.54 9.58 7.89
C GLY A 150 -4.56 10.17 6.48
N ARG A 151 -3.44 10.71 5.97
CA ARG A 151 -3.33 11.21 4.59
C ARG A 151 -3.35 10.05 3.60
N VAL A 152 -3.80 10.32 2.37
CA VAL A 152 -3.75 9.32 1.29
C VAL A 152 -2.29 8.97 0.99
N ALA A 153 -1.97 7.68 1.05
CA ALA A 153 -0.62 7.21 0.78
C ALA A 153 -0.20 7.43 -0.69
N LEU A 154 1.09 7.39 -0.93
CA LEU A 154 1.63 7.42 -2.29
C LEU A 154 1.05 6.28 -3.14
N ARG A 155 1.05 6.45 -4.45
CA ARG A 155 0.74 5.41 -5.44
C ARG A 155 1.68 4.21 -5.27
N ALA A 156 1.24 3.00 -5.62
CA ALA A 156 1.97 1.76 -5.33
C ALA A 156 3.39 1.74 -5.94
N ASP A 157 3.55 2.23 -7.16
CA ASP A 157 4.86 2.34 -7.82
C ASP A 157 5.79 3.34 -7.12
N LEU A 158 5.26 4.45 -6.60
CA LEU A 158 6.03 5.40 -5.80
C LEU A 158 6.39 4.82 -4.42
N GLN A 159 5.52 4.00 -3.82
CA GLN A 159 5.85 3.27 -2.59
C GLN A 159 6.92 2.21 -2.84
N LEU A 160 6.87 1.53 -3.99
CA LEU A 160 7.91 0.60 -4.41
C LEU A 160 9.26 1.31 -4.53
N LEU A 161 9.31 2.43 -5.25
CA LEU A 161 10.53 3.22 -5.45
C LEU A 161 11.06 3.83 -4.14
N ASP A 162 10.19 4.13 -3.17
CA ASP A 162 10.60 4.59 -1.84
C ASP A 162 11.25 3.47 -1.00
N ILE A 163 10.80 2.22 -1.14
CA ILE A 163 11.34 1.06 -0.39
C ILE A 163 12.53 0.44 -1.10
N LEU A 164 12.57 0.47 -2.43
CA LEU A 164 13.57 -0.18 -3.27
C LEU A 164 15.04 0.07 -2.85
N PRO A 165 15.44 1.28 -2.41
CA PRO A 165 16.82 1.48 -1.97
C PRO A 165 17.26 0.50 -0.88
N HIS A 166 16.38 0.10 0.05
CA HIS A 166 16.73 -0.78 1.17
C HIS A 166 17.28 -2.14 0.73
N PRO A 167 16.56 -2.98 -0.05
CA PRO A 167 17.11 -4.25 -0.53
C PRO A 167 18.29 -4.08 -1.49
N VAL A 168 18.34 -2.97 -2.24
CA VAL A 168 19.42 -2.70 -3.18
C VAL A 168 20.73 -2.42 -2.44
N TYR A 169 20.75 -1.44 -1.51
CA TYR A 169 21.99 -1.12 -0.81
C TYR A 169 22.44 -2.26 0.12
N LEU A 170 21.53 -3.03 0.68
CA LEU A 170 21.89 -4.23 1.43
C LEU A 170 22.63 -5.23 0.55
N LEU A 171 22.06 -5.56 -0.61
CA LEU A 171 22.68 -6.49 -1.57
C LEU A 171 24.06 -5.99 -2.01
N LEU A 172 24.16 -4.72 -2.40
CA LEU A 172 25.38 -4.11 -2.90
C LEU A 172 26.50 -4.07 -1.86
N HIS A 173 26.15 -3.73 -0.62
CA HIS A 173 27.11 -3.67 0.48
C HIS A 173 27.69 -5.07 0.83
N PHE A 174 26.84 -6.11 0.84
CA PHE A 174 27.33 -7.47 1.02
C PHE A 174 28.15 -7.97 -0.19
N LEU A 175 27.78 -7.60 -1.42
CA LEU A 175 28.57 -7.90 -2.62
C LEU A 175 29.93 -7.21 -2.56
N GLU A 176 30.00 -5.94 -2.15
CA GLU A 176 31.23 -5.19 -2.02
C GLU A 176 32.18 -5.83 -0.98
N ALA A 177 31.65 -6.23 0.17
CA ALA A 177 32.43 -6.87 1.21
C ALA A 177 32.98 -8.25 0.80
N CYS A 178 32.23 -9.01 -0.01
CA CYS A 178 32.60 -10.38 -0.43
C CYS A 178 33.42 -10.42 -1.71
N ALA A 179 33.32 -9.42 -2.58
CA ALA A 179 34.03 -9.32 -3.84
C ALA A 179 34.34 -7.84 -4.18
N PRO A 180 35.39 -7.25 -3.61
CA PRO A 180 35.75 -5.87 -3.87
C PRO A 180 36.10 -5.65 -5.35
N GLY A 181 35.56 -4.58 -5.94
CA GLY A 181 35.73 -4.23 -7.36
C GLY A 181 34.43 -3.68 -7.96
N ALA A 182 34.50 -3.06 -9.14
CA ALA A 182 33.32 -2.53 -9.81
C ALA A 182 32.31 -3.63 -10.19
N ILE A 183 31.03 -3.32 -10.16
CA ILE A 183 30.02 -4.16 -10.81
C ILE A 183 30.22 -4.03 -12.31
N ASP A 184 30.33 -5.14 -13.02
CA ASP A 184 30.55 -5.17 -14.48
C ASP A 184 29.35 -4.52 -15.21
N GLY A 185 29.36 -3.19 -15.33
CA GLY A 185 28.44 -2.44 -16.20
C GLY A 185 26.98 -2.30 -15.72
N GLY A 186 26.64 -2.60 -14.46
CA GLY A 186 25.28 -2.49 -13.93
C GLY A 186 24.61 -3.86 -13.68
N PRO A 187 23.29 -3.91 -13.47
CA PRO A 187 22.59 -5.20 -13.30
C PRO A 187 22.72 -6.07 -14.57
N VAL A 188 23.07 -7.36 -14.39
CA VAL A 188 23.15 -8.34 -15.49
C VAL A 188 21.78 -8.53 -16.12
N ALA A 189 20.72 -8.51 -15.29
CA ALA A 189 19.34 -8.53 -15.71
C ALA A 189 18.49 -7.81 -14.66
N LEU A 190 17.51 -7.05 -15.14
CA LEU A 190 16.51 -6.38 -14.29
C LEU A 190 15.19 -6.38 -15.02
N SER A 191 14.14 -6.77 -14.34
CA SER A 191 12.79 -6.76 -14.88
C SER A 191 11.77 -6.33 -13.84
N VAL A 192 10.68 -5.73 -14.32
CA VAL A 192 9.51 -5.40 -13.50
C VAL A 192 8.32 -6.16 -14.07
N GLY A 193 7.72 -7.00 -13.25
CA GLY A 193 6.55 -7.79 -13.64
C GLY A 193 5.27 -6.97 -13.72
N ASN A 194 4.25 -7.54 -14.36
CA ASN A 194 2.92 -6.93 -14.50
C ASN A 194 2.15 -6.80 -13.16
N ASP A 195 2.69 -7.30 -12.07
CA ASP A 195 2.19 -7.16 -10.70
C ASP A 195 3.01 -6.15 -9.88
N GLY A 196 3.98 -5.49 -10.51
CA GLY A 196 4.92 -4.57 -9.88
C GLY A 196 6.05 -5.26 -9.12
N THR A 197 6.23 -6.58 -9.26
CA THR A 197 7.37 -7.27 -8.66
C THR A 197 8.65 -6.96 -9.44
N VAL A 198 9.70 -6.54 -8.73
CA VAL A 198 11.03 -6.29 -9.28
C VAL A 198 11.90 -7.52 -9.08
N HIS A 199 12.53 -7.99 -10.14
CA HIS A 199 13.55 -9.02 -10.12
C HIS A 199 14.85 -8.47 -10.70
N GLY A 200 15.96 -8.67 -10.00
CA GLY A 200 17.28 -8.25 -10.43
C GLY A 200 18.32 -9.33 -10.23
N ILE A 201 19.27 -9.44 -11.16
CA ILE A 201 20.48 -10.23 -11.02
C ILE A 201 21.66 -9.27 -11.15
N LEU A 202 22.48 -9.24 -10.11
CA LEU A 202 23.72 -8.47 -10.05
C LEU A 202 24.90 -9.43 -9.96
N ARG A 203 26.06 -9.02 -10.43
CA ARG A 203 27.28 -9.83 -10.36
C ARG A 203 28.45 -8.98 -9.95
N ARG A 204 29.29 -9.54 -9.08
CA ARG A 204 30.55 -8.91 -8.72
C ARG A 204 31.65 -9.97 -8.68
N GLY A 205 32.48 -10.00 -9.71
CA GLY A 205 33.45 -11.07 -9.88
C GLY A 205 32.77 -12.44 -9.92
N ALA A 206 33.16 -13.36 -9.02
CA ALA A 206 32.61 -14.70 -8.92
C ALA A 206 31.32 -14.79 -8.06
N VAL A 207 30.90 -13.70 -7.41
CA VAL A 207 29.73 -13.68 -6.54
C VAL A 207 28.52 -13.18 -7.31
N SER A 208 27.44 -13.97 -7.30
CA SER A 208 26.15 -13.57 -7.84
C SER A 208 25.25 -12.99 -6.74
N GLY A 209 24.46 -11.99 -7.09
CA GLY A 209 23.44 -11.41 -6.22
C GLY A 209 22.06 -11.45 -6.88
N THR A 210 21.03 -11.81 -6.15
CA THR A 210 19.64 -11.70 -6.59
C THR A 210 18.86 -10.72 -5.73
N LEU A 211 18.04 -9.91 -6.41
CA LEU A 211 17.15 -8.92 -5.83
C LEU A 211 15.71 -9.29 -6.15
N THR A 212 14.87 -9.37 -5.14
CA THR A 212 13.42 -9.49 -5.35
C THR A 212 12.70 -8.50 -4.43
N VAL A 213 11.87 -7.63 -5.02
CA VAL A 213 11.03 -6.69 -4.29
C VAL A 213 9.59 -6.85 -4.77
N THR A 214 8.66 -7.18 -3.88
CA THR A 214 7.28 -7.47 -4.25
C THR A 214 6.26 -6.74 -3.36
N LEU A 215 5.20 -6.23 -3.99
CA LEU A 215 4.04 -5.63 -3.33
C LEU A 215 2.98 -6.67 -2.97
N THR A 216 3.01 -7.83 -3.63
CA THR A 216 1.98 -8.87 -3.57
C THR A 216 2.40 -10.09 -2.78
N GLY A 217 3.71 -10.32 -2.60
CA GLY A 217 4.27 -11.45 -1.85
C GLY A 217 3.79 -11.49 -0.39
N ARG A 218 3.49 -12.68 0.12
CA ARG A 218 3.07 -12.92 1.51
C ARG A 218 3.78 -14.16 2.06
N PRO A 219 4.16 -14.14 3.35
CA PRO A 219 4.00 -13.04 4.32
C PRO A 219 4.84 -11.81 3.98
N VAL A 220 4.57 -10.66 4.65
CA VAL A 220 5.51 -9.52 4.63
C VAL A 220 6.83 -10.00 5.20
N ASP A 221 7.90 -9.82 4.45
CA ASP A 221 9.23 -10.32 4.80
C ASP A 221 10.32 -9.39 4.25
N SER A 222 11.47 -9.34 4.95
CA SER A 222 12.61 -8.54 4.54
C SER A 222 13.87 -9.21 5.06
N TYR A 223 14.66 -9.79 4.17
CA TYR A 223 15.87 -10.51 4.57
C TYR A 223 17.02 -10.39 3.55
N VAL A 224 18.21 -10.63 4.05
CA VAL A 224 19.38 -10.95 3.22
C VAL A 224 19.86 -12.36 3.58
N ARG A 225 20.05 -13.20 2.57
CA ARG A 225 20.64 -14.53 2.70
C ARG A 225 21.98 -14.56 1.98
N VAL A 226 23.03 -14.95 2.71
CA VAL A 226 24.38 -15.10 2.16
C VAL A 226 24.75 -16.58 2.16
N VAL A 227 25.16 -17.10 1.02
CA VAL A 227 25.54 -18.50 0.83
C VAL A 227 27.02 -18.58 0.48
N GLY A 228 27.75 -19.33 1.28
CA GLY A 228 29.18 -19.59 1.09
C GLY A 228 29.49 -21.07 0.91
N THR A 229 30.76 -21.38 0.68
CA THR A 229 31.24 -22.75 0.46
C THR A 229 31.20 -23.64 1.70
N ASN A 230 31.04 -23.06 2.90
CA ASN A 230 31.00 -23.76 4.19
C ASN A 230 29.77 -23.44 5.02
N GLY A 231 28.73 -22.84 4.44
CA GLY A 231 27.51 -22.54 5.20
C GLY A 231 26.71 -21.41 4.61
N SER A 232 25.69 -20.99 5.35
CA SER A 232 24.84 -19.85 4.98
C SER A 232 24.43 -19.03 6.21
N ILE A 233 24.11 -17.76 5.96
CA ILE A 233 23.58 -16.81 6.93
C ILE A 233 22.26 -16.30 6.38
N HIS A 234 21.25 -16.19 7.25
CA HIS A 234 19.96 -15.58 6.96
C HIS A 234 19.69 -14.48 7.98
N ALA A 235 19.72 -13.23 7.54
CA ALA A 235 19.47 -12.04 8.36
C ALA A 235 18.07 -11.51 8.06
N ASP A 236 17.17 -11.61 9.03
CA ASP A 236 15.76 -11.22 8.96
C ASP A 236 15.57 -9.85 9.64
N PHE A 237 15.18 -8.84 8.89
CA PHE A 237 14.99 -7.47 9.36
C PHE A 237 13.60 -7.25 9.96
N VAL A 238 12.59 -8.04 9.59
CA VAL A 238 11.24 -7.95 10.17
C VAL A 238 11.23 -8.47 11.60
N ARG A 239 11.91 -9.62 11.84
CA ARG A 239 11.97 -10.28 13.16
C ARG A 239 13.22 -9.90 13.96
N SER A 240 14.14 -9.14 13.32
CA SER A 240 15.44 -8.75 13.88
C SER A 240 16.25 -9.95 14.40
N THR A 241 16.34 -11.01 13.57
CA THR A 241 17.04 -12.26 13.91
C THR A 241 18.06 -12.63 12.84
N VAL A 242 19.11 -13.37 13.26
CA VAL A 242 20.08 -13.96 12.36
C VAL A 242 20.16 -15.45 12.62
N GLN A 243 20.05 -16.22 11.57
CA GLN A 243 20.25 -17.67 11.59
C GLN A 243 21.50 -18.01 10.78
N ARG A 244 22.33 -18.89 11.33
CA ARG A 244 23.51 -19.41 10.63
C ARG A 244 23.47 -20.92 10.57
N GLN A 245 23.88 -21.45 9.43
CA GLN A 245 24.12 -22.86 9.24
C GLN A 245 25.56 -23.03 8.77
N ILE A 246 26.36 -23.72 9.54
CA ILE A 246 27.77 -23.98 9.23
C ILE A 246 27.96 -25.46 8.91
N GLY A 247 28.84 -25.75 7.98
CA GLY A 247 29.15 -27.09 7.47
C GLY A 247 28.32 -27.48 6.26
N PRO A 248 28.66 -28.59 5.60
CA PRO A 248 28.04 -29.02 4.35
C PRO A 248 26.59 -29.49 4.50
N GLY A 249 26.14 -29.81 5.72
CA GLY A 249 24.76 -30.24 5.98
C GLY A 249 24.35 -31.55 5.27
N SER A 250 25.32 -32.34 4.83
CA SER A 250 25.08 -33.52 3.97
C SER A 250 24.90 -34.82 4.77
N SER A 251 25.39 -34.89 6.02
CA SER A 251 25.26 -36.08 6.85
C SER A 251 23.82 -36.33 7.31
N ALA A 252 23.45 -37.59 7.54
CA ALA A 252 22.13 -37.94 8.07
C ALA A 252 21.85 -37.28 9.43
N ILE A 253 22.87 -37.17 10.27
CA ILE A 253 22.78 -36.53 11.60
C ILE A 253 22.55 -35.02 11.44
N ASP A 254 23.25 -34.36 10.53
CA ASP A 254 23.04 -32.93 10.27
C ASP A 254 21.61 -32.66 9.80
N LYS A 255 21.09 -33.48 8.88
CA LYS A 255 19.71 -33.33 8.37
C LYS A 255 18.66 -33.40 9.50
N ILE A 256 18.92 -34.22 10.53
CA ILE A 256 18.03 -34.32 11.70
C ILE A 256 18.25 -33.16 12.67
N LEU A 257 19.49 -32.74 12.91
CA LEU A 257 19.80 -31.75 13.96
C LEU A 257 19.71 -30.30 13.49
N ILE A 258 19.89 -30.01 12.21
CA ILE A 258 19.83 -28.64 11.66
C ILE A 258 18.50 -27.94 12.00
N PRO A 259 17.32 -28.55 11.81
CA PRO A 259 16.04 -27.90 12.16
C PRO A 259 15.97 -27.47 13.62
N TYR A 260 16.44 -28.29 14.55
CA TYR A 260 16.47 -27.97 15.98
C TYR A 260 17.44 -26.84 16.31
N ARG A 261 18.62 -26.82 15.66
CA ARG A 261 19.60 -25.74 15.81
C ARG A 261 19.05 -24.42 15.30
N LEU A 262 18.39 -24.41 14.14
CA LEU A 262 17.74 -23.22 13.56
C LEU A 262 16.57 -22.75 14.44
N ALA A 263 15.72 -23.65 14.91
CA ALA A 263 14.63 -23.32 15.84
C ALA A 263 15.15 -22.65 17.13
N ARG A 264 16.22 -23.19 17.71
CA ARG A 264 16.87 -22.58 18.90
C ARG A 264 17.40 -21.18 18.60
N GLN A 265 18.03 -20.96 17.44
CA GLN A 265 18.54 -19.65 17.04
C GLN A 265 17.38 -18.66 16.84
N LEU A 266 16.29 -19.11 16.22
CA LEU A 266 15.10 -18.28 15.99
C LEU A 266 14.44 -17.86 17.31
N VAL A 267 14.21 -18.81 18.22
CA VAL A 267 13.60 -18.54 19.53
C VAL A 267 14.50 -17.61 20.35
N GLY A 268 15.78 -17.93 20.46
CA GLY A 268 16.75 -17.13 21.23
C GLY A 268 16.94 -15.71 20.63
N GLY A 269 17.04 -15.63 19.31
CA GLY A 269 17.16 -14.36 18.59
C GLY A 269 15.93 -13.48 18.77
N THR A 270 14.74 -14.04 18.61
CA THR A 270 13.46 -13.32 18.79
C THR A 270 13.31 -12.82 20.23
N THR A 271 13.57 -13.69 21.22
CA THR A 271 13.50 -13.30 22.65
C THR A 271 14.51 -12.21 22.97
N GLY A 272 15.75 -12.33 22.49
CA GLY A 272 16.78 -11.31 22.66
C GLY A 272 16.44 -9.98 21.96
N ALA A 273 15.85 -10.02 20.76
CA ALA A 273 15.39 -8.83 20.06
C ALA A 273 14.26 -8.10 20.81
N LEU A 274 13.27 -8.85 21.31
CA LEU A 274 12.18 -8.31 22.13
C LEU A 274 12.72 -7.66 23.42
N PHE A 275 13.64 -8.33 24.11
CA PHE A 275 14.26 -7.79 25.32
C PHE A 275 15.04 -6.50 25.04
N ARG A 276 15.89 -6.47 24.00
CA ARG A 276 16.64 -5.26 23.60
C ARG A 276 15.69 -4.11 23.26
N ARG A 277 14.60 -4.39 22.51
CA ARG A 277 13.59 -3.38 22.14
C ARG A 277 12.90 -2.80 23.38
N PHE A 278 12.56 -3.64 24.34
CA PHE A 278 11.94 -3.22 25.60
C PHE A 278 12.92 -2.43 26.47
N ALA A 279 14.15 -2.94 26.67
CA ALA A 279 15.15 -2.31 27.53
C ALA A 279 15.66 -0.96 26.99
N ARG A 280 15.77 -0.81 25.67
CA ARG A 280 16.24 0.44 25.05
C ARG A 280 15.11 1.42 24.72
N GLY A 281 13.84 1.08 24.94
CA GLY A 281 12.69 1.93 24.59
C GLY A 281 12.61 2.28 23.11
N GLN A 282 13.29 1.55 22.24
CA GLN A 282 13.35 1.83 20.79
C GLN A 282 11.98 1.61 20.15
N ARG A 283 11.35 2.70 19.74
CA ARG A 283 10.01 2.65 19.12
C ARG A 283 10.04 2.63 17.59
N SER A 284 11.11 3.14 16.95
CA SER A 284 11.16 3.29 15.48
C SER A 284 12.62 3.45 15.00
N TYR A 285 12.90 3.01 13.77
CA TYR A 285 14.15 3.19 13.03
C TYR A 285 15.42 2.73 13.78
N PRO A 286 15.54 1.41 14.09
CA PRO A 286 16.78 0.88 14.61
C PRO A 286 17.91 1.09 13.59
N GLY A 287 19.16 1.26 14.07
CA GLY A 287 20.33 1.53 13.23
C GLY A 287 20.59 3.01 12.88
N LEU A 288 19.63 3.91 13.09
CA LEU A 288 19.80 5.31 12.74
C LEU A 288 20.83 6.02 13.63
N THR A 289 20.79 5.78 14.94
CA THR A 289 21.76 6.35 15.88
C THR A 289 23.16 5.79 15.64
N GLU A 290 23.26 4.50 15.37
CA GLU A 290 24.52 3.81 15.05
C GLU A 290 25.14 4.36 13.74
N LEU A 291 24.34 4.63 12.74
CA LEU A 291 24.78 5.25 11.49
C LEU A 291 25.30 6.67 11.74
N PHE A 292 24.57 7.49 12.51
CA PHE A 292 25.03 8.86 12.84
C PHE A 292 26.31 8.83 13.66
N GLU A 293 26.41 7.94 14.64
CA GLU A 293 27.62 7.74 15.43
C GLU A 293 28.83 7.42 14.53
N ALA A 294 28.67 6.49 13.58
CA ALA A 294 29.72 6.13 12.64
C ALA A 294 30.07 7.30 11.70
N TYR A 295 29.08 8.04 11.23
CA TYR A 295 29.28 9.17 10.33
C TYR A 295 29.99 10.34 11.03
N TYR A 296 29.54 10.75 12.20
CA TYR A 296 30.17 11.85 12.92
C TYR A 296 31.59 11.49 13.39
N ARG A 297 31.80 10.22 13.76
CA ARG A 297 33.15 9.75 14.07
C ARG A 297 34.05 9.83 12.85
N SER A 298 33.61 9.42 11.67
CA SER A 298 34.41 9.53 10.44
C SER A 298 34.79 10.97 10.11
N ILE A 299 33.88 11.92 10.27
CA ILE A 299 34.14 13.35 10.06
C ILE A 299 35.21 13.86 11.06
N ARG A 300 35.08 13.53 12.34
CA ARG A 300 35.98 13.98 13.39
C ARG A 300 37.40 13.40 13.27
N THR A 301 37.50 12.16 12.81
CA THR A 301 38.79 11.48 12.66
C THR A 301 39.43 11.67 11.28
N GLY A 302 38.72 12.28 10.33
CA GLY A 302 39.14 12.34 8.93
C GLY A 302 39.17 10.96 8.25
N GLY A 303 38.46 9.99 8.83
CA GLY A 303 38.35 8.63 8.30
C GLY A 303 37.38 8.52 7.12
N PRO A 304 37.27 7.31 6.50
CA PRO A 304 36.35 7.08 5.42
C PRO A 304 34.89 7.17 5.92
N ALA A 305 33.99 7.61 5.03
CA ALA A 305 32.55 7.59 5.30
C ALA A 305 32.08 6.15 5.61
N PRO A 306 31.07 5.97 6.49
CA PRO A 306 30.63 4.64 6.91
C PRO A 306 29.96 3.84 5.78
N ILE A 307 29.58 4.49 4.69
CA ILE A 307 29.05 3.90 3.47
C ILE A 307 29.91 4.38 2.32
N SER A 308 30.38 3.47 1.47
CA SER A 308 31.24 3.83 0.34
C SER A 308 30.47 4.64 -0.70
N GLU A 309 31.14 5.61 -1.33
CA GLU A 309 30.58 6.36 -2.46
C GLU A 309 30.11 5.41 -3.57
N ALA A 310 30.84 4.31 -3.80
CA ALA A 310 30.48 3.30 -4.80
C ALA A 310 29.14 2.64 -4.48
N THR A 311 28.90 2.23 -3.23
CA THR A 311 27.61 1.64 -2.82
C THR A 311 26.46 2.65 -2.99
N ILE A 312 26.69 3.94 -2.68
CA ILE A 312 25.65 4.97 -2.85
C ILE A 312 25.33 5.16 -4.34
N ASP A 313 26.35 5.36 -5.17
CA ASP A 313 26.20 5.60 -6.60
C ASP A 313 25.54 4.38 -7.32
N GLU A 314 25.99 3.17 -7.03
CA GLU A 314 25.41 1.94 -7.57
C GLU A 314 23.95 1.75 -7.13
N THR A 315 23.62 2.10 -5.86
CA THR A 315 22.24 2.08 -5.37
C THR A 315 21.34 3.00 -6.18
N VAL A 316 21.79 4.24 -6.43
CA VAL A 316 21.04 5.22 -7.23
C VAL A 316 20.83 4.70 -8.66
N ARG A 317 21.87 4.18 -9.30
CA ARG A 317 21.77 3.63 -10.68
C ARG A 317 20.81 2.46 -10.79
N VAL A 318 20.85 1.51 -9.85
CA VAL A 318 19.92 0.38 -9.86
C VAL A 318 18.47 0.86 -9.67
N CYS A 319 18.25 1.82 -8.78
CA CYS A 319 16.93 2.42 -8.57
C CYS A 319 16.44 3.20 -9.81
N GLU A 320 17.35 3.90 -10.52
CA GLU A 320 17.06 4.60 -11.77
C GLU A 320 16.60 3.62 -12.86
N HIS A 321 17.32 2.49 -13.07
CA HIS A 321 16.93 1.46 -14.02
C HIS A 321 15.54 0.86 -13.73
N VAL A 322 15.21 0.62 -12.45
CA VAL A 322 13.87 0.15 -12.07
C VAL A 322 12.82 1.20 -12.38
N ARG A 323 13.10 2.48 -12.12
CA ARG A 323 12.19 3.60 -12.44
C ARG A 323 11.91 3.67 -13.95
N GLU A 324 12.94 3.54 -14.78
CA GLU A 324 12.83 3.53 -16.24
C GLU A 324 12.02 2.32 -16.72
N ALA A 325 12.29 1.12 -16.15
CA ALA A 325 11.51 -0.08 -16.47
C ALA A 325 10.01 0.09 -16.12
N ILE A 326 9.71 0.69 -14.96
CA ILE A 326 8.32 1.01 -14.57
C ILE A 326 7.69 2.02 -15.55
N ALA A 327 8.44 3.04 -15.98
CA ALA A 327 7.97 4.01 -16.98
C ALA A 327 7.69 3.34 -18.33
N GLY A 328 8.52 2.37 -18.73
CA GLY A 328 8.31 1.56 -19.94
C GLY A 328 7.00 0.78 -19.94
N LEU A 329 6.60 0.19 -18.81
CA LEU A 329 5.31 -0.51 -18.67
C LEU A 329 4.10 0.42 -18.95
N ALA A 330 4.24 1.72 -18.68
CA ALA A 330 3.16 2.69 -18.93
C ALA A 330 2.93 2.97 -20.43
N THR A 331 3.97 2.82 -21.26
CA THR A 331 3.89 3.02 -22.71
C THR A 331 3.38 1.79 -23.45
N GLU A 332 3.65 0.58 -22.97
CA GLU A 332 3.14 -0.65 -23.56
C GLU A 332 1.63 -0.85 -23.38
N THR A 333 1.03 -0.22 -22.38
CA THR A 333 -0.43 -0.25 -22.12
C THR A 333 -1.22 0.79 -22.95
N ALA A 334 -0.60 1.48 -23.91
CA ALA A 334 -1.30 2.40 -24.82
C ALA A 334 -2.36 1.65 -25.66
N PRO A 335 -3.51 2.27 -25.96
CA PRO A 335 -4.63 1.58 -26.59
C PRO A 335 -4.25 1.02 -27.96
N ALA A 336 -4.44 -0.30 -28.12
CA ALA A 336 -4.52 -0.87 -29.47
C ALA A 336 -5.64 -0.18 -30.21
N SER A 337 -5.39 0.30 -31.43
CA SER A 337 -6.29 1.08 -32.30
C SER A 337 -7.48 0.23 -32.82
N ARG A 338 -8.29 -0.31 -31.92
CA ARG A 338 -9.61 -0.84 -32.28
C ARG A 338 -10.60 0.33 -32.32
N ARG A 339 -11.30 0.50 -33.44
CA ARG A 339 -12.45 1.43 -33.48
C ARG A 339 -13.46 0.99 -32.43
N PRO A 340 -13.80 1.84 -31.44
CA PRO A 340 -14.78 1.49 -30.43
C PRO A 340 -16.14 1.25 -31.12
N ALA A 341 -16.78 0.13 -30.76
CA ALA A 341 -18.10 -0.23 -31.26
C ALA A 341 -19.22 0.09 -30.26
N GLY A 342 -18.84 0.39 -29.01
CA GLY A 342 -19.74 0.70 -27.91
C GLY A 342 -19.73 2.17 -27.48
N PRO A 343 -20.53 2.52 -26.45
CA PRO A 343 -20.64 3.88 -25.95
C PRO A 343 -19.34 4.37 -25.31
N THR A 344 -19.18 5.71 -25.30
CA THR A 344 -18.15 6.37 -24.51
C THR A 344 -18.61 6.53 -23.06
N VAL A 345 -17.92 5.92 -22.13
CA VAL A 345 -18.31 5.83 -20.71
C VAL A 345 -17.33 6.58 -19.82
N LEU A 346 -17.83 7.54 -19.05
CA LEU A 346 -17.07 8.08 -17.92
C LEU A 346 -17.29 7.16 -16.70
N LEU A 347 -16.22 6.57 -16.19
CA LEU A 347 -16.22 5.75 -14.99
C LEU A 347 -15.55 6.50 -13.84
N THR A 348 -16.30 6.86 -12.81
CA THR A 348 -15.74 7.35 -11.55
C THR A 348 -15.49 6.19 -10.61
N GLY A 349 -14.44 6.29 -9.77
CA GLY A 349 -14.05 5.16 -8.91
C GLY A 349 -13.35 4.01 -9.65
N GLY A 350 -12.98 4.19 -10.92
CA GLY A 350 -12.35 3.19 -11.77
C GLY A 350 -10.99 2.67 -11.31
N THR A 351 -10.36 3.30 -10.32
CA THR A 351 -9.12 2.83 -9.66
C THR A 351 -9.39 1.99 -8.39
N GLY A 352 -10.65 1.87 -7.96
CA GLY A 352 -11.08 1.06 -6.83
C GLY A 352 -11.17 -0.44 -7.15
N PHE A 353 -11.50 -1.25 -6.14
CA PHE A 353 -11.61 -2.71 -6.27
C PHE A 353 -12.59 -3.15 -7.38
N LEU A 354 -13.85 -2.71 -7.30
CA LEU A 354 -14.85 -2.97 -8.34
C LEU A 354 -14.51 -2.21 -9.65
N GLY A 355 -14.14 -0.93 -9.52
CA GLY A 355 -13.99 -0.06 -10.69
C GLY A 355 -12.90 -0.53 -11.67
N ARG A 356 -11.80 -1.13 -11.19
CA ARG A 356 -10.77 -1.71 -12.06
C ARG A 356 -11.27 -2.89 -12.88
N ALA A 357 -12.09 -3.75 -12.27
CA ALA A 357 -12.72 -4.84 -12.99
C ALA A 357 -13.71 -4.32 -14.03
N VAL A 358 -14.55 -3.34 -13.66
CA VAL A 358 -15.50 -2.68 -14.58
C VAL A 358 -14.79 -2.01 -15.74
N ALA A 359 -13.69 -1.29 -15.49
CA ALA A 359 -12.91 -0.64 -16.55
C ALA A 359 -12.39 -1.64 -17.59
N ARG A 360 -11.88 -2.79 -17.12
CA ARG A 360 -11.41 -3.90 -17.98
C ARG A 360 -12.55 -4.49 -18.82
N GLU A 361 -13.66 -4.80 -18.18
CA GLU A 361 -14.81 -5.39 -18.87
C GLU A 361 -15.41 -4.44 -19.90
N LEU A 362 -15.59 -3.16 -19.58
CA LEU A 362 -16.07 -2.14 -20.53
C LEU A 362 -15.14 -2.03 -21.75
N SER A 363 -13.83 -1.99 -21.52
CA SER A 363 -12.85 -1.97 -22.63
C SER A 363 -12.90 -3.25 -23.45
N ALA A 364 -13.05 -4.41 -22.81
CA ALA A 364 -13.13 -5.72 -23.48
C ALA A 364 -14.37 -5.86 -24.36
N VAL A 365 -15.51 -5.28 -23.96
CA VAL A 365 -16.76 -5.28 -24.77
C VAL A 365 -16.80 -4.16 -25.83
N GLY A 366 -15.72 -3.36 -25.95
CA GLY A 366 -15.56 -2.35 -27.01
C GLY A 366 -16.08 -0.95 -26.67
N CYS A 367 -16.32 -0.64 -25.40
CA CYS A 367 -16.58 0.74 -24.96
C CYS A 367 -15.31 1.59 -25.04
N THR A 368 -15.46 2.88 -25.33
CA THR A 368 -14.44 3.87 -25.01
C THR A 368 -14.56 4.21 -23.52
N VAL A 369 -13.51 3.93 -22.74
CA VAL A 369 -13.57 4.09 -21.28
C VAL A 369 -12.66 5.23 -20.85
N ARG A 370 -13.25 6.21 -20.18
CA ARG A 370 -12.52 7.28 -19.51
C ARG A 370 -12.72 7.15 -18.01
N VAL A 371 -11.62 6.99 -17.29
CA VAL A 371 -11.63 6.91 -15.82
C VAL A 371 -11.17 8.22 -15.23
N MET A 372 -12.02 8.88 -14.45
CA MET A 372 -11.61 10.02 -13.64
C MET A 372 -11.18 9.56 -12.26
N ALA A 373 -9.97 9.91 -11.86
CA ALA A 373 -9.38 9.54 -10.58
C ALA A 373 -8.55 10.67 -10.01
N ARG A 374 -8.53 10.79 -8.68
CA ARG A 374 -7.71 11.81 -7.98
C ARG A 374 -6.21 11.67 -8.25
N ARG A 375 -5.76 10.49 -8.68
CA ARG A 375 -4.38 10.18 -9.09
C ARG A 375 -4.40 9.11 -10.16
N ALA A 376 -3.49 9.17 -11.11
CA ALA A 376 -3.30 8.10 -12.07
C ALA A 376 -2.96 6.79 -11.33
N PRO A 377 -3.48 5.63 -11.76
CA PRO A 377 -3.09 4.34 -11.18
C PRO A 377 -1.63 4.01 -11.52
N ALA A 378 -1.03 3.09 -10.75
CA ALA A 378 0.28 2.55 -11.11
C ALA A 378 0.23 1.91 -12.50
N PRO A 379 1.35 1.84 -13.25
CA PRO A 379 1.36 1.29 -14.62
C PRO A 379 0.73 -0.10 -14.72
N TRP A 380 1.04 -0.99 -13.79
CA TRP A 380 0.50 -2.37 -13.72
C TRP A 380 -0.96 -2.47 -13.26
N ASP A 381 -1.52 -1.39 -12.70
CA ASP A 381 -2.95 -1.29 -12.33
C ASP A 381 -3.82 -0.70 -13.45
N ARG A 382 -3.21 -0.27 -14.55
CA ARG A 382 -3.94 0.27 -15.71
C ARG A 382 -4.60 -0.84 -16.50
N ALA A 383 -5.85 -0.64 -16.88
CA ALA A 383 -6.52 -1.51 -17.82
C ALA A 383 -6.15 -1.11 -19.27
N PRO A 384 -5.87 -2.09 -20.16
CA PRO A 384 -5.61 -1.78 -21.58
C PRO A 384 -6.78 -1.06 -22.22
N GLY A 385 -6.51 -0.08 -23.07
CA GLY A 385 -7.54 0.67 -23.80
C GLY A 385 -8.36 1.65 -22.97
N VAL A 386 -7.96 1.91 -21.71
CA VAL A 386 -8.64 2.84 -20.80
C VAL A 386 -7.86 4.15 -20.67
N GLU A 387 -8.55 5.27 -20.89
CA GLU A 387 -8.01 6.61 -20.65
C GLU A 387 -8.14 6.98 -19.16
N TYR A 388 -7.07 7.47 -18.54
CA TYR A 388 -7.07 7.91 -17.14
C TYR A 388 -6.85 9.41 -17.05
N GLN A 389 -7.86 10.14 -16.59
CA GLN A 389 -7.79 11.58 -16.30
C GLN A 389 -7.60 11.81 -14.80
N VAL A 390 -6.62 12.66 -14.47
CA VAL A 390 -6.37 13.03 -13.07
C VAL A 390 -7.19 14.26 -12.72
N GLY A 391 -8.05 14.14 -11.71
CA GLY A 391 -8.88 15.21 -11.20
C GLY A 391 -9.69 14.80 -9.98
N ASP A 392 -10.18 15.80 -9.25
CA ASP A 392 -11.09 15.60 -8.12
C ASP A 392 -12.53 15.86 -8.57
N LEU A 393 -13.45 14.96 -8.22
CA LEU A 393 -14.88 15.08 -8.56
C LEU A 393 -15.53 16.34 -7.96
N ASN A 394 -14.93 16.92 -6.91
CA ASN A 394 -15.40 18.15 -6.28
C ASN A 394 -14.76 19.44 -6.84
N GLN A 395 -13.96 19.35 -7.92
CA GLN A 395 -13.22 20.46 -8.51
C GLN A 395 -13.48 20.60 -10.02
N ALA A 396 -12.97 21.68 -10.62
CA ALA A 396 -12.96 21.87 -12.07
C ALA A 396 -12.20 20.74 -12.79
N GLY A 397 -12.66 20.31 -13.97
CA GLY A 397 -12.07 19.20 -14.76
C GLY A 397 -13.05 18.06 -15.02
N LEU A 398 -14.10 17.91 -14.22
CA LEU A 398 -15.14 16.92 -14.45
C LEU A 398 -15.91 17.19 -15.76
N ARG A 399 -16.06 18.45 -16.15
CA ARG A 399 -16.71 18.84 -17.41
C ARG A 399 -15.92 18.35 -18.61
N GLU A 400 -14.61 18.51 -18.63
CA GLU A 400 -13.73 18.02 -19.70
C GLU A 400 -13.78 16.49 -19.79
N ALA A 401 -13.83 15.82 -18.63
CA ALA A 401 -13.93 14.37 -18.57
C ALA A 401 -15.25 13.83 -19.14
N LEU A 402 -16.32 14.65 -19.14
CA LEU A 402 -17.65 14.32 -19.66
C LEU A 402 -17.82 14.63 -21.15
N GLU A 403 -16.93 15.40 -21.76
CA GLU A 403 -17.04 15.76 -23.18
C GLU A 403 -17.05 14.51 -24.06
N GLY A 404 -18.09 14.38 -24.90
CA GLY A 404 -18.28 13.26 -25.81
C GLY A 404 -18.63 11.93 -25.13
N CYS A 405 -18.98 11.94 -23.84
CA CYS A 405 -19.47 10.74 -23.16
C CYS A 405 -20.97 10.53 -23.42
N ASP A 406 -21.35 9.27 -23.61
CA ASP A 406 -22.75 8.84 -23.75
C ASP A 406 -23.39 8.47 -22.41
N LEU A 407 -22.57 8.05 -21.45
CA LEU A 407 -23.00 7.45 -20.19
C LEU A 407 -21.97 7.71 -19.06
N VAL A 408 -22.47 7.87 -17.85
CA VAL A 408 -21.65 7.87 -16.62
C VAL A 408 -21.92 6.61 -15.79
N ILE A 409 -20.86 5.90 -15.37
CA ILE A 409 -20.93 4.93 -14.29
C ILE A 409 -20.30 5.55 -13.04
N HIS A 410 -21.13 5.91 -12.07
CA HIS A 410 -20.68 6.51 -10.83
C HIS A 410 -20.50 5.46 -9.75
N ALA A 411 -19.26 4.92 -9.62
CA ALA A 411 -18.86 3.95 -8.61
C ALA A 411 -17.94 4.54 -7.52
N ALA A 412 -17.58 5.81 -7.63
CA ALA A 412 -16.77 6.48 -6.62
C ALA A 412 -17.59 6.68 -5.32
N ALA A 413 -16.98 6.36 -4.19
CA ALA A 413 -17.49 6.66 -2.86
C ALA A 413 -16.36 6.54 -1.82
N GLU A 414 -16.52 7.20 -0.69
CA GLU A 414 -15.65 6.96 0.47
C GLU A 414 -16.00 5.60 1.09
N THR A 415 -15.01 4.84 1.52
CA THR A 415 -15.20 3.49 2.07
C THR A 415 -14.69 3.33 3.50
N ALA A 416 -13.86 4.25 3.98
CA ALA A 416 -13.16 4.12 5.26
C ALA A 416 -13.06 5.42 6.07
N GLY A 417 -13.63 6.53 5.58
CA GLY A 417 -13.64 7.83 6.24
C GLY A 417 -14.66 7.94 7.39
N GLY A 418 -14.59 9.04 8.14
CA GLY A 418 -15.63 9.47 9.08
C GLY A 418 -16.76 10.21 8.37
N TRP A 419 -17.61 10.88 9.15
CA TRP A 419 -18.78 11.61 8.62
C TRP A 419 -18.41 12.72 7.62
N PRO A 420 -17.40 13.59 7.89
CA PRO A 420 -17.03 14.66 6.97
C PRO A 420 -16.50 14.11 5.62
N GLU A 421 -15.72 13.03 5.65
CA GLU A 421 -15.18 12.44 4.44
C GLU A 421 -16.28 11.79 3.58
N HIS A 422 -17.29 11.16 4.21
CA HIS A 422 -18.45 10.64 3.48
C HIS A 422 -19.35 11.75 2.95
N GLU A 423 -19.52 12.86 3.69
CA GLU A 423 -20.26 14.02 3.21
C GLU A 423 -19.62 14.59 1.94
N ALA A 424 -18.31 14.82 1.96
CA ALA A 424 -17.60 15.39 0.81
C ALA A 424 -17.44 14.38 -0.34
N ASN A 425 -16.94 13.17 -0.05
CA ASN A 425 -16.46 12.23 -1.07
C ASN A 425 -17.50 11.18 -1.51
N SER A 426 -18.66 11.12 -0.85
CA SER A 426 -19.80 10.31 -1.28
C SER A 426 -20.95 11.20 -1.73
N ILE A 427 -21.53 11.98 -0.82
CA ILE A 427 -22.73 12.78 -1.10
C ILE A 427 -22.40 13.95 -2.03
N GLY A 428 -21.45 14.81 -1.69
CA GLY A 428 -21.04 15.96 -2.48
C GLY A 428 -20.48 15.55 -3.86
N ALA A 429 -19.67 14.49 -3.89
CA ALA A 429 -19.16 13.96 -5.16
C ALA A 429 -20.29 13.42 -6.05
N THR A 430 -21.33 12.77 -5.49
CA THR A 430 -22.49 12.32 -6.26
C THR A 430 -23.26 13.50 -6.84
N GLU A 431 -23.50 14.54 -6.06
CA GLU A 431 -24.17 15.77 -6.52
C GLU A 431 -23.42 16.39 -7.71
N GLN A 432 -22.12 16.56 -7.54
CA GLN A 432 -21.26 17.19 -8.55
C GLN A 432 -21.24 16.38 -9.86
N VAL A 433 -21.17 15.05 -9.77
CA VAL A 433 -21.22 14.19 -10.97
C VAL A 433 -22.54 14.32 -11.70
N LEU A 434 -23.67 14.29 -11.01
CA LEU A 434 -24.99 14.38 -11.66
C LEU A 434 -25.24 15.75 -12.28
N ARG A 435 -24.93 16.84 -11.59
CA ARG A 435 -25.08 18.21 -12.12
C ARG A 435 -24.13 18.44 -13.31
N SER A 436 -22.90 17.96 -13.24
CA SER A 436 -21.94 18.10 -14.34
C SER A 436 -22.35 17.26 -15.56
N ALA A 437 -22.85 16.03 -15.35
CA ALA A 437 -23.37 15.20 -16.44
C ALA A 437 -24.53 15.87 -17.15
N ALA A 438 -25.51 16.40 -16.41
CA ALA A 438 -26.63 17.14 -16.97
C ALA A 438 -26.17 18.38 -17.76
N ALA A 439 -25.22 19.15 -17.22
CA ALA A 439 -24.67 20.34 -17.86
C ALA A 439 -23.87 20.01 -19.14
N ALA A 440 -23.20 18.85 -19.19
CA ALA A 440 -22.49 18.35 -20.36
C ALA A 440 -23.41 17.65 -21.39
N GLY A 441 -24.72 17.55 -21.13
CA GLY A 441 -25.68 16.87 -22.01
C GLY A 441 -25.68 15.33 -21.86
N VAL A 442 -24.92 14.76 -20.94
CA VAL A 442 -24.89 13.32 -20.66
C VAL A 442 -26.11 12.97 -19.80
N ARG A 443 -27.06 12.25 -20.38
CA ARG A 443 -28.37 11.97 -19.74
C ARG A 443 -28.46 10.60 -19.06
N ARG A 444 -27.56 9.68 -19.36
CA ARG A 444 -27.56 8.31 -18.88
C ARG A 444 -26.58 8.14 -17.72
N VAL A 445 -27.04 7.62 -16.59
CA VAL A 445 -26.21 7.41 -15.39
C VAL A 445 -26.50 6.04 -14.77
N ILE A 446 -25.45 5.28 -14.49
CA ILE A 446 -25.51 4.10 -13.62
C ILE A 446 -24.87 4.48 -12.29
N HIS A 447 -25.67 4.52 -11.23
CA HIS A 447 -25.19 4.80 -9.87
C HIS A 447 -24.95 3.51 -9.09
N VAL A 448 -23.74 3.31 -8.59
CA VAL A 448 -23.38 2.15 -7.78
C VAL A 448 -23.55 2.48 -6.29
N SER A 449 -24.67 2.02 -5.74
CA SER A 449 -25.04 2.11 -4.33
C SER A 449 -24.51 0.90 -3.51
N SER A 450 -25.28 0.35 -2.60
CA SER A 450 -24.97 -0.85 -1.81
C SER A 450 -26.25 -1.48 -1.25
N LEU A 451 -26.31 -2.79 -1.11
CA LEU A 451 -27.40 -3.46 -0.38
C LEU A 451 -27.52 -3.00 1.09
N ALA A 452 -26.45 -2.48 1.66
CA ALA A 452 -26.45 -1.99 3.04
C ALA A 452 -27.39 -0.81 3.30
N VAL A 453 -27.91 -0.15 2.24
CA VAL A 453 -28.87 0.97 2.37
C VAL A 453 -30.32 0.50 2.56
N LEU A 454 -30.60 -0.80 2.33
CA LEU A 454 -31.95 -1.35 2.43
C LEU A 454 -32.33 -1.68 3.87
N SER A 455 -33.62 -1.46 4.19
CA SER A 455 -34.16 -1.88 5.48
C SER A 455 -34.20 -3.40 5.56
N SER A 456 -33.81 -3.96 6.72
CA SER A 456 -33.97 -5.40 6.91
C SER A 456 -35.45 -5.75 7.09
N SER A 457 -35.94 -6.74 6.35
CA SER A 457 -37.31 -7.24 6.52
C SER A 457 -37.44 -8.13 7.76
N ARG A 458 -38.42 -7.88 8.61
CA ARG A 458 -38.79 -8.83 9.66
C ARG A 458 -39.55 -10.01 9.02
N GLY A 459 -38.82 -11.07 8.60
CA GLY A 459 -39.42 -12.32 8.10
C GLY A 459 -39.72 -12.38 6.60
N GLY A 460 -39.33 -11.37 5.79
CA GLY A 460 -39.41 -11.36 4.32
C GLY A 460 -38.07 -11.45 3.62
N SER A 461 -38.08 -11.58 2.29
CA SER A 461 -36.90 -11.47 1.45
C SER A 461 -36.68 -10.01 1.06
N ILE A 462 -35.42 -9.58 0.99
CA ILE A 462 -34.98 -8.27 0.49
C ILE A 462 -34.94 -8.35 -1.03
N ASP A 463 -35.74 -7.53 -1.69
CA ASP A 463 -35.82 -7.37 -3.15
C ASP A 463 -35.56 -5.91 -3.56
N GLU A 464 -35.72 -5.59 -4.85
CA GLU A 464 -35.53 -4.26 -5.40
C GLU A 464 -36.55 -3.22 -4.91
N ASN A 465 -37.72 -3.66 -4.43
CA ASN A 465 -38.79 -2.83 -3.89
C ASN A 465 -38.65 -2.58 -2.39
N THR A 466 -37.71 -3.26 -1.74
CA THR A 466 -37.46 -3.09 -0.30
C THR A 466 -37.08 -1.63 -0.03
N PRO A 467 -37.76 -0.97 0.95
CA PRO A 467 -37.54 0.44 1.24
C PRO A 467 -36.14 0.70 1.79
N LEU A 468 -35.66 1.90 1.56
CA LEU A 468 -34.41 2.39 2.13
C LEU A 468 -34.52 2.50 3.66
N LEU A 469 -33.38 2.41 4.36
CA LEU A 469 -33.32 2.65 5.81
C LEU A 469 -33.88 4.02 6.18
N ALA A 470 -34.72 4.07 7.21
CA ALA A 470 -35.27 5.33 7.70
C ALA A 470 -34.22 6.17 8.44
N ASP A 471 -33.47 5.54 9.35
CA ASP A 471 -32.39 6.17 10.12
C ASP A 471 -31.02 5.76 9.56
N SER A 472 -30.47 6.63 8.73
CA SER A 472 -29.19 6.44 8.07
C SER A 472 -28.00 6.57 9.03
N ARG A 473 -28.10 7.47 10.01
CA ARG A 473 -26.96 7.78 10.91
C ARG A 473 -26.70 6.67 11.94
N SER A 474 -27.71 5.90 12.32
CA SER A 474 -27.50 4.77 13.26
C SER A 474 -26.67 3.63 12.67
N ALA A 475 -26.61 3.50 11.33
CA ALA A 475 -25.90 2.43 10.61
C ALA A 475 -24.42 2.71 10.33
N GLY A 476 -23.93 3.90 10.72
CA GLY A 476 -22.53 4.31 10.55
C GLY A 476 -22.27 5.13 9.28
N PRO A 477 -21.05 5.76 9.19
CA PRO A 477 -20.78 6.76 8.17
C PRO A 477 -20.84 6.19 6.73
N TYR A 478 -20.39 4.97 6.50
CA TYR A 478 -20.44 4.34 5.17
C TYR A 478 -21.88 4.16 4.67
N VAL A 479 -22.75 3.57 5.51
CA VAL A 479 -24.16 3.34 5.13
C VAL A 479 -24.88 4.66 4.96
N TRP A 480 -24.64 5.61 5.84
CA TRP A 480 -25.18 6.97 5.71
C TRP A 480 -24.76 7.63 4.40
N GLY A 481 -23.46 7.64 4.07
CA GLY A 481 -22.98 8.23 2.82
C GLY A 481 -23.60 7.60 1.57
N LYS A 482 -23.72 6.26 1.52
CA LYS A 482 -24.37 5.54 0.40
C LYS A 482 -25.88 5.82 0.33
N LEU A 483 -26.55 5.85 1.47
CA LEU A 483 -28.00 6.07 1.55
C LEU A 483 -28.37 7.50 1.12
N GLU A 484 -27.67 8.51 1.65
CA GLU A 484 -27.96 9.90 1.29
C GLU A 484 -27.55 10.18 -0.17
N SER A 485 -26.49 9.54 -0.69
CA SER A 485 -26.16 9.60 -2.11
C SER A 485 -27.28 9.01 -2.98
N GLU A 486 -27.88 7.87 -2.60
CA GLU A 486 -28.97 7.26 -3.37
C GLU A 486 -30.25 8.12 -3.31
N ARG A 487 -30.59 8.71 -2.15
CA ARG A 487 -31.71 9.66 -2.03
C ARG A 487 -31.51 10.88 -2.91
N LEU A 488 -30.28 11.40 -2.91
CA LEU A 488 -29.88 12.54 -3.74
C LEU A 488 -30.00 12.22 -5.24
N VAL A 489 -29.63 10.99 -5.63
CA VAL A 489 -29.77 10.50 -7.01
C VAL A 489 -31.24 10.48 -7.42
N ASP A 490 -32.14 9.90 -6.59
CA ASP A 490 -33.59 9.84 -6.89
C ASP A 490 -34.18 11.28 -7.05
N HIS A 491 -33.72 12.23 -6.23
CA HIS A 491 -34.15 13.64 -6.31
C HIS A 491 -33.61 14.35 -7.56
N LEU A 492 -32.29 14.33 -7.76
CA LEU A 492 -31.64 15.05 -8.87
C LEU A 492 -31.94 14.42 -10.24
N ALA A 493 -32.21 13.13 -10.32
CA ALA A 493 -32.62 12.50 -11.56
C ALA A 493 -33.87 13.17 -12.14
N THR A 494 -34.87 13.45 -11.31
CA THR A 494 -36.10 14.15 -11.70
C THR A 494 -35.85 15.61 -12.01
N GLU A 495 -35.12 16.32 -11.15
CA GLU A 495 -34.80 17.76 -11.30
C GLU A 495 -34.04 18.04 -12.59
N LEU A 496 -33.04 17.19 -12.91
CA LEU A 496 -32.11 17.42 -14.04
C LEU A 496 -32.51 16.66 -15.31
N GLY A 497 -33.58 15.89 -15.31
CA GLY A 497 -34.04 15.08 -16.43
C GLY A 497 -33.03 13.98 -16.81
N LEU A 498 -32.43 13.31 -15.83
CA LEU A 498 -31.48 12.23 -16.04
C LEU A 498 -32.17 10.87 -16.02
N ALA A 499 -31.80 9.99 -16.94
CA ALA A 499 -32.15 8.58 -16.89
C ALA A 499 -31.14 7.85 -16.00
N VAL A 500 -31.58 7.41 -14.83
CA VAL A 500 -30.70 6.76 -13.84
C VAL A 500 -31.06 5.28 -13.67
N ARG A 501 -30.02 4.45 -13.54
CA ARG A 501 -30.09 3.06 -13.07
C ARG A 501 -29.33 2.93 -11.78
N VAL A 502 -29.93 2.38 -10.73
CA VAL A 502 -29.30 2.20 -9.43
C VAL A 502 -28.94 0.74 -9.25
N VAL A 503 -27.65 0.45 -9.08
CA VAL A 503 -27.14 -0.90 -8.80
C VAL A 503 -26.68 -0.96 -7.35
N ARG A 504 -27.18 -1.93 -6.59
CA ARG A 504 -26.88 -2.15 -5.17
C ARG A 504 -26.14 -3.48 -5.00
N PRO A 505 -24.80 -3.49 -5.11
CA PRO A 505 -24.04 -4.71 -4.91
C PRO A 505 -24.15 -5.23 -3.47
N GLY A 506 -24.12 -6.55 -3.33
CA GLY A 506 -23.80 -7.23 -2.08
C GLY A 506 -22.35 -6.99 -1.65
N ALA A 507 -21.86 -7.74 -0.67
CA ALA A 507 -20.44 -7.70 -0.36
C ALA A 507 -19.66 -8.27 -1.55
N ILE A 508 -18.87 -7.42 -2.21
CA ILE A 508 -18.11 -7.81 -3.40
C ILE A 508 -16.92 -8.65 -2.96
N ILE A 509 -16.81 -9.85 -3.49
CA ILE A 509 -15.72 -10.79 -3.23
C ILE A 509 -15.06 -11.20 -4.53
N ASP A 510 -13.74 -11.41 -4.47
CA ASP A 510 -12.99 -12.02 -5.54
C ASP A 510 -12.74 -13.49 -5.18
N TYR A 511 -13.32 -14.41 -5.93
CA TYR A 511 -13.15 -15.83 -5.67
C TYR A 511 -11.76 -16.37 -6.06
N GLN A 512 -11.00 -15.65 -6.87
CA GLN A 512 -9.62 -16.02 -7.22
C GLN A 512 -8.63 -15.61 -6.11
N SER A 513 -8.86 -14.43 -5.53
CA SER A 513 -8.05 -13.86 -4.44
C SER A 513 -8.93 -13.67 -3.19
N PHE A 514 -9.46 -14.79 -2.67
CA PHE A 514 -10.54 -14.78 -1.69
C PHE A 514 -10.12 -14.19 -0.33
N ASP A 515 -10.67 -13.01 -0.04
CA ASP A 515 -10.64 -12.39 1.29
C ASP A 515 -12.07 -12.45 1.90
N PRO A 516 -12.26 -13.13 3.04
CA PRO A 516 -13.60 -13.38 3.56
C PRO A 516 -14.27 -12.07 4.00
N PRO A 517 -15.56 -11.87 3.64
CA PRO A 517 -16.30 -10.70 4.07
C PRO A 517 -16.42 -10.66 5.59
N GLY A 518 -16.36 -9.46 6.18
CA GLY A 518 -16.36 -9.27 7.63
C GLY A 518 -17.56 -9.89 8.36
N ARG A 519 -18.70 -10.08 7.67
CA ARG A 519 -19.89 -10.78 8.21
C ARG A 519 -19.73 -12.30 8.33
N LEU A 520 -18.68 -12.88 7.74
CA LEU A 520 -18.36 -14.31 7.91
C LEU A 520 -17.75 -14.58 9.29
N GLY A 521 -16.89 -13.69 9.76
CA GLY A 521 -16.15 -13.83 11.02
C GLY A 521 -14.86 -13.01 11.02
N LYS A 522 -13.94 -13.39 11.90
CA LYS A 522 -12.64 -12.73 12.04
C LYS A 522 -11.50 -13.72 12.19
N ARG A 523 -10.41 -13.48 11.49
CA ARG A 523 -9.18 -14.27 11.61
C ARG A 523 -8.31 -13.76 12.75
N LEU A 524 -7.81 -14.68 13.59
CA LEU A 524 -6.88 -14.47 14.68
C LEU A 524 -5.73 -15.48 14.53
N GLY A 525 -4.66 -15.10 13.86
CA GLY A 525 -3.57 -16.02 13.52
C GLY A 525 -4.06 -17.19 12.64
N ASN A 526 -3.87 -18.42 13.13
CA ASN A 526 -4.34 -19.65 12.46
C ASN A 526 -5.77 -20.06 12.85
N ILE A 527 -6.47 -19.23 13.61
CA ILE A 527 -7.86 -19.49 14.01
C ILE A 527 -8.76 -18.51 13.28
N PHE A 528 -9.82 -18.99 12.67
CA PHE A 528 -10.91 -18.19 12.14
C PHE A 528 -12.15 -18.39 12.99
N VAL A 529 -12.59 -17.34 13.67
CA VAL A 529 -13.84 -17.35 14.44
C VAL A 529 -14.98 -16.99 13.51
N ALA A 530 -15.72 -17.99 13.04
CA ALA A 530 -16.90 -17.81 12.22
C ALA A 530 -18.12 -17.56 13.11
N VAL A 531 -19.00 -16.64 12.70
CA VAL A 531 -20.15 -16.23 13.51
C VAL A 531 -21.46 -16.65 12.83
N GLY A 532 -22.39 -17.22 13.59
CA GLY A 532 -23.71 -17.66 13.14
C GLY A 532 -23.79 -19.15 12.83
N SER A 533 -24.59 -19.53 11.85
CA SER A 533 -24.78 -20.94 11.43
C SER A 533 -23.99 -21.23 10.14
N PRO A 534 -23.41 -22.44 9.98
CA PRO A 534 -22.82 -22.89 8.73
C PRO A 534 -23.78 -22.80 7.51
N ARG A 535 -25.06 -22.91 7.75
CA ARG A 535 -26.13 -22.90 6.72
C ARG A 535 -26.57 -21.48 6.34
N ASP A 536 -26.20 -20.48 7.10
CA ASP A 536 -26.52 -19.08 6.80
C ASP A 536 -25.94 -18.69 5.44
N GLN A 537 -26.75 -18.12 4.57
CA GLN A 537 -26.31 -17.52 3.30
C GLN A 537 -25.85 -16.08 3.51
N LEU A 538 -24.87 -15.65 2.75
CA LEU A 538 -24.41 -14.25 2.76
C LEU A 538 -24.76 -13.57 1.43
N GLY A 539 -25.26 -12.34 1.52
CA GLY A 539 -25.50 -11.47 0.37
C GLY A 539 -24.18 -10.97 -0.20
N VAL A 540 -23.57 -11.77 -1.04
CA VAL A 540 -22.30 -11.48 -1.72
C VAL A 540 -22.51 -11.43 -3.23
N VAL A 541 -21.55 -10.84 -3.93
CA VAL A 541 -21.46 -10.88 -5.39
C VAL A 541 -20.00 -11.08 -5.80
N ASP A 542 -19.79 -11.98 -6.76
CA ASP A 542 -18.50 -12.16 -7.40
C ASP A 542 -18.07 -10.90 -8.15
N LEU A 543 -16.79 -10.54 -8.03
CA LEU A 543 -16.20 -9.35 -8.65
C LEU A 543 -16.34 -9.35 -10.18
N ASP A 544 -16.04 -10.48 -10.82
CA ASP A 544 -16.10 -10.60 -12.27
C ASP A 544 -17.55 -10.58 -12.77
N PHE A 545 -18.47 -11.22 -12.05
CA PHE A 545 -19.90 -11.15 -12.37
C PHE A 545 -20.45 -9.73 -12.21
N ALA A 546 -20.06 -9.02 -11.14
CA ALA A 546 -20.47 -7.64 -10.93
C ALA A 546 -19.94 -6.71 -12.04
N ALA A 547 -18.68 -6.89 -12.44
CA ALA A 547 -18.07 -6.09 -13.51
C ALA A 547 -18.75 -6.35 -14.87
N ARG A 548 -18.93 -7.60 -15.25
CA ARG A 548 -19.65 -7.99 -16.50
C ARG A 548 -21.08 -7.47 -16.51
N THR A 549 -21.78 -7.53 -15.37
CA THR A 549 -23.14 -7.00 -15.27
C THR A 549 -23.15 -5.50 -15.52
N LEU A 550 -22.27 -4.72 -14.85
CA LEU A 550 -22.21 -3.27 -15.07
C LEU A 550 -21.83 -2.91 -16.50
N ALA A 551 -20.95 -3.66 -17.16
CA ALA A 551 -20.61 -3.48 -18.56
C ALA A 551 -21.82 -3.78 -19.48
N ALA A 552 -22.57 -4.85 -19.22
CA ALA A 552 -23.78 -5.19 -19.97
C ALA A 552 -24.88 -4.12 -19.82
N LEU A 553 -25.07 -3.58 -18.61
CA LEU A 553 -26.01 -2.48 -18.37
C LEU A 553 -25.60 -1.19 -19.10
N ALA A 554 -24.31 -0.96 -19.30
CA ALA A 554 -23.81 0.17 -20.06
C ALA A 554 -24.04 0.00 -21.57
N MET A 555 -23.89 -1.23 -22.09
CA MET A 555 -24.12 -1.55 -23.50
C MET A 555 -25.60 -1.53 -23.88
N ASP A 556 -26.48 -1.92 -22.99
CA ASP A 556 -27.93 -1.96 -23.23
C ASP A 556 -28.69 -1.22 -22.10
N PHE A 557 -28.39 0.07 -22.01
CA PHE A 557 -28.90 0.92 -20.93
C PHE A 557 -30.43 1.01 -20.90
N GLU A 558 -31.08 1.00 -22.05
CA GLU A 558 -32.54 1.20 -22.14
C GLU A 558 -33.29 -0.01 -21.55
N GLN A 559 -32.77 -1.22 -21.73
CA GLN A 559 -33.35 -2.45 -21.17
C GLN A 559 -32.91 -2.72 -19.72
N ALA A 560 -31.96 -1.94 -19.21
CA ALA A 560 -31.47 -2.11 -17.86
C ALA A 560 -32.57 -1.81 -16.81
N PRO A 561 -32.71 -2.61 -15.75
CA PRO A 561 -33.67 -2.37 -14.68
C PRO A 561 -33.38 -1.05 -13.97
N MET A 562 -34.44 -0.35 -13.54
CA MET A 562 -34.31 0.93 -12.80
C MET A 562 -33.52 0.77 -11.52
N LYS A 563 -33.77 -0.33 -10.79
CA LYS A 563 -33.04 -0.73 -9.56
C LYS A 563 -32.66 -2.20 -9.67
N LEU A 564 -31.45 -2.53 -9.24
CA LEU A 564 -30.89 -3.87 -9.26
C LEU A 564 -30.17 -4.17 -7.95
N ASN A 565 -30.62 -5.16 -7.21
CA ASN A 565 -29.88 -5.74 -6.11
C ASN A 565 -28.91 -6.79 -6.68
N LEU A 566 -27.65 -6.41 -6.86
CA LEU A 566 -26.66 -7.23 -7.54
C LEU A 566 -26.02 -8.22 -6.58
N LEU A 567 -26.35 -9.48 -6.75
CA LEU A 567 -25.95 -10.61 -5.91
C LEU A 567 -25.52 -11.79 -6.78
N ASP A 568 -24.76 -12.71 -6.21
CA ASP A 568 -24.55 -14.01 -6.88
C ASP A 568 -25.89 -14.67 -7.19
N PRO A 569 -26.06 -15.28 -8.37
CA PRO A 569 -27.30 -15.97 -8.74
C PRO A 569 -27.75 -17.04 -7.73
N VAL A 570 -26.76 -17.69 -7.10
CA VAL A 570 -26.94 -18.65 -6.01
C VAL A 570 -26.03 -18.18 -4.85
N LEU A 571 -26.65 -17.74 -3.77
CA LEU A 571 -25.90 -17.24 -2.62
C LEU A 571 -25.15 -18.38 -1.92
N PRO A 572 -23.83 -18.19 -1.68
CA PRO A 572 -23.04 -19.18 -0.95
C PRO A 572 -23.42 -19.21 0.52
N THR A 573 -23.37 -20.41 1.11
CA THR A 573 -23.44 -20.56 2.57
C THR A 573 -22.14 -20.15 3.23
N LYS A 574 -22.20 -19.79 4.51
CA LYS A 574 -20.98 -19.51 5.30
C LYS A 574 -20.04 -20.71 5.30
N ALA A 575 -20.57 -21.94 5.32
CA ALA A 575 -19.75 -23.15 5.22
C ALA A 575 -19.00 -23.24 3.88
N ALA A 576 -19.66 -22.92 2.76
CA ALA A 576 -19.04 -22.93 1.43
C ALA A 576 -17.91 -21.89 1.31
N LEU A 577 -18.13 -20.68 1.83
CA LEU A 577 -17.09 -19.63 1.86
C LEU A 577 -15.91 -20.02 2.74
N LEU A 578 -16.15 -20.64 3.89
CA LEU A 578 -15.08 -21.14 4.76
C LEU A 578 -14.31 -22.32 4.15
N ALA A 579 -15.00 -23.20 3.40
CA ALA A 579 -14.31 -24.26 2.68
C ALA A 579 -13.30 -23.70 1.67
N ARG A 580 -13.67 -22.65 0.92
CA ARG A 580 -12.72 -21.93 0.02
C ARG A 580 -11.54 -21.31 0.79
N LEU A 581 -11.82 -20.66 1.94
CA LEU A 581 -10.78 -20.09 2.77
C LEU A 581 -9.80 -21.16 3.27
N ARG A 582 -10.29 -22.34 3.63
CA ARG A 582 -9.47 -23.49 4.06
C ARG A 582 -8.64 -24.09 2.93
N GLN A 583 -9.18 -24.13 1.70
CA GLN A 583 -8.39 -24.57 0.53
C GLN A 583 -7.14 -23.70 0.33
N ALA A 584 -7.28 -22.37 0.49
CA ALA A 584 -6.16 -21.44 0.42
C ALA A 584 -5.28 -21.45 1.70
N ASN A 585 -5.79 -21.96 2.82
CA ASN A 585 -5.11 -21.98 4.13
C ASN A 585 -5.38 -23.33 4.83
N PRO A 586 -4.68 -24.42 4.46
CA PRO A 586 -4.96 -25.78 4.99
C PRO A 586 -4.86 -25.88 6.52
N ASP A 587 -3.95 -25.13 7.14
CA ASP A 587 -3.72 -25.13 8.60
C ASP A 587 -4.71 -24.26 9.39
N LEU A 588 -5.69 -23.67 8.71
CA LEU A 588 -6.66 -22.79 9.36
C LEU A 588 -7.66 -23.58 10.20
N THR A 589 -7.65 -23.36 11.50
CA THR A 589 -8.66 -23.88 12.43
C THR A 589 -9.89 -22.97 12.41
N VAL A 590 -11.07 -23.54 12.16
CA VAL A 590 -12.34 -22.79 12.18
C VAL A 590 -13.10 -23.11 13.45
N LEU A 591 -13.39 -22.07 14.23
CA LEU A 591 -14.27 -22.12 15.41
C LEU A 591 -15.58 -21.41 15.09
N TRP A 592 -16.70 -22.07 15.37
CA TRP A 592 -18.02 -21.49 15.20
C TRP A 592 -18.52 -20.85 16.48
N LEU A 593 -18.88 -19.56 16.40
CA LEU A 593 -19.52 -18.81 17.47
C LEU A 593 -21.02 -18.64 17.13
N PRO A 594 -21.93 -19.43 17.73
CA PRO A 594 -23.36 -19.32 17.43
C PRO A 594 -23.94 -17.99 17.90
N MET A 595 -24.97 -17.50 17.22
CA MET A 595 -25.60 -16.22 17.55
C MET A 595 -26.21 -16.18 18.96
N TRP A 596 -26.65 -17.33 19.50
CA TRP A 596 -27.18 -17.41 20.87
C TRP A 596 -26.10 -17.18 21.95
N VAL A 597 -24.83 -17.43 21.65
CA VAL A 597 -23.67 -17.07 22.50
C VAL A 597 -23.27 -15.62 22.29
N LEU A 598 -23.23 -15.15 21.01
CA LEU A 598 -22.78 -13.80 20.69
C LEU A 598 -23.73 -12.72 21.24
N ARG A 599 -25.05 -12.93 21.20
CA ARG A 599 -26.04 -11.95 21.66
C ARG A 599 -25.85 -11.54 23.13
N PRO A 600 -25.78 -12.44 24.11
CA PRO A 600 -25.54 -12.06 25.50
C PRO A 600 -24.17 -11.43 25.72
N LEU A 601 -23.12 -11.92 25.03
CA LEU A 601 -21.78 -11.31 25.08
C LEU A 601 -21.78 -9.87 24.55
N SER A 602 -22.48 -9.61 23.43
CA SER A 602 -22.66 -8.27 22.90
C SER A 602 -23.41 -7.35 23.87
N ALA A 603 -24.47 -7.83 24.49
CA ALA A 603 -25.23 -7.10 25.48
C ALA A 603 -24.40 -6.74 26.73
N LEU A 604 -23.58 -7.69 27.22
CA LEU A 604 -22.67 -7.46 28.31
C LEU A 604 -21.59 -6.42 27.94
N ALA A 605 -21.02 -6.53 26.74
CA ALA A 605 -20.03 -5.57 26.25
C ALA A 605 -20.62 -4.15 26.12
N ILE A 606 -21.87 -4.01 25.66
CA ILE A 606 -22.60 -2.74 25.59
C ILE A 606 -22.79 -2.17 27.00
N GLY A 607 -23.19 -3.00 27.98
CA GLY A 607 -23.35 -2.59 29.36
C GLY A 607 -22.03 -2.06 29.95
N LEU A 608 -20.93 -2.78 29.72
CA LEU A 608 -19.62 -2.40 30.19
C LEU A 608 -19.09 -1.12 29.52
N GLN A 609 -19.32 -0.97 28.21
CA GLN A 609 -18.94 0.25 27.47
C GLN A 609 -19.69 1.49 28.00
N LYS A 610 -20.98 1.37 28.32
CA LYS A 610 -21.78 2.47 28.90
C LYS A 610 -21.26 2.88 30.28
N VAL A 611 -20.76 1.93 31.06
CA VAL A 611 -20.18 2.20 32.39
C VAL A 611 -18.79 2.85 32.27
N LEU A 612 -17.94 2.33 31.39
CA LEU A 612 -16.55 2.81 31.23
C LEU A 612 -16.43 4.11 30.42
N LYS A 613 -17.37 4.38 29.52
CA LYS A 613 -17.41 5.60 28.67
C LYS A 613 -18.84 6.15 28.62
N PRO A 614 -19.29 6.86 29.66
CA PRO A 614 -20.61 7.50 29.68
C PRO A 614 -20.73 8.49 28.50
N GLY A 615 -21.77 8.32 27.64
CA GLY A 615 -21.99 9.16 26.46
C GLY A 615 -21.35 8.64 25.15
N GLY A 616 -20.55 7.58 25.19
CA GLY A 616 -20.05 6.91 23.98
C GLY A 616 -21.12 6.04 23.31
N LYS A 617 -21.19 6.05 21.95
CA LYS A 617 -22.06 5.11 21.21
C LYS A 617 -21.53 3.69 21.39
N ALA A 618 -22.30 2.84 22.05
CA ALA A 618 -21.97 1.42 22.19
C ALA A 618 -22.23 0.68 20.85
N ILE A 619 -21.28 -0.14 20.42
CA ILE A 619 -21.39 -0.93 19.18
C ILE A 619 -22.04 -2.25 19.51
N ASP A 620 -23.22 -2.52 18.91
CA ASP A 620 -23.88 -3.82 18.99
C ASP A 620 -23.27 -4.77 17.94
N VAL A 621 -22.29 -5.57 18.37
CA VAL A 621 -21.59 -6.52 17.52
C VAL A 621 -22.54 -7.57 16.93
N ALA A 622 -23.62 -7.95 17.66
CA ALA A 622 -24.56 -8.95 17.18
C ALA A 622 -25.35 -8.47 15.95
N LYS A 623 -25.60 -7.16 15.81
CA LYS A 623 -26.23 -6.60 14.61
C LYS A 623 -25.40 -6.76 13.35
N VAL A 624 -24.07 -6.72 13.44
CA VAL A 624 -23.16 -6.86 12.30
C VAL A 624 -23.30 -8.23 11.64
N PHE A 625 -23.55 -9.27 12.45
CA PHE A 625 -23.62 -10.66 11.99
C PHE A 625 -25.05 -11.15 11.73
N ARG A 626 -26.04 -10.24 11.74
CA ARG A 626 -27.41 -10.60 11.36
C ARG A 626 -27.43 -11.05 9.91
N VAL A 627 -28.19 -12.13 9.66
CA VAL A 627 -28.41 -12.67 8.32
C VAL A 627 -29.77 -12.19 7.84
N ASP A 628 -29.79 -11.62 6.64
CA ASP A 628 -30.99 -11.25 5.92
C ASP A 628 -31.16 -12.23 4.75
N HIS A 629 -32.39 -12.47 4.31
CA HIS A 629 -32.70 -13.24 3.13
C HIS A 629 -32.86 -12.32 1.93
N TYR A 630 -32.33 -12.71 0.79
CA TYR A 630 -32.31 -11.89 -0.42
C TYR A 630 -32.99 -12.62 -1.58
N ASP A 631 -33.76 -11.89 -2.37
CA ASP A 631 -34.22 -12.37 -3.68
C ASP A 631 -33.08 -12.17 -4.70
N THR A 632 -32.68 -13.26 -5.35
CA THR A 632 -31.65 -13.24 -6.40
C THR A 632 -32.24 -13.41 -7.80
N GLY A 633 -33.55 -13.39 -7.95
CA GLY A 633 -34.24 -13.69 -9.20
C GLY A 633 -33.82 -12.79 -10.37
N LEU A 634 -33.61 -11.49 -10.12
CA LEU A 634 -33.15 -10.56 -11.16
C LEU A 634 -31.69 -10.80 -11.53
N SER A 635 -30.80 -10.99 -10.56
CA SER A 635 -29.40 -11.34 -10.80
C SER A 635 -29.25 -12.66 -11.55
N ALA A 636 -30.09 -13.68 -11.22
CA ALA A 636 -30.10 -14.96 -11.92
C ALA A 636 -30.55 -14.85 -13.39
N ARG A 637 -31.51 -13.96 -13.69
CA ARG A 637 -31.90 -13.69 -15.09
C ARG A 637 -30.78 -13.03 -15.87
N LEU A 638 -30.13 -12.03 -15.28
CA LEU A 638 -28.98 -11.35 -15.90
C LEU A 638 -27.79 -12.29 -16.12
N ALA A 639 -27.49 -13.17 -15.17
CA ALA A 639 -26.43 -14.16 -15.32
C ALA A 639 -26.66 -15.04 -16.56
N ARG A 640 -27.89 -15.57 -16.75
CA ARG A 640 -28.23 -16.36 -17.93
C ARG A 640 -28.09 -15.58 -19.25
N SER A 641 -28.44 -14.28 -19.25
CA SER A 641 -28.25 -13.46 -20.44
C SER A 641 -26.80 -13.20 -20.79
N LEU A 642 -25.89 -13.21 -19.80
CA LEU A 642 -24.45 -13.04 -19.97
C LEU A 642 -23.74 -14.35 -20.40
N GLU A 643 -24.34 -15.50 -20.19
CA GLU A 643 -23.82 -16.82 -20.60
C GLU A 643 -24.18 -17.16 -22.05
N THR A 644 -25.21 -16.54 -22.61
CA THR A 644 -25.61 -16.76 -23.99
C THR A 644 -24.75 -15.90 -24.91
N PRO A 645 -23.93 -16.48 -25.83
CA PRO A 645 -23.16 -15.68 -26.80
C PRO A 645 -24.11 -14.84 -27.64
N ARG A 646 -23.88 -13.54 -27.72
CA ARG A 646 -24.56 -12.64 -28.67
C ARG A 646 -23.93 -12.72 -30.06
#